data_ded301aa5a7a184d785b5eeb0ab3b7a6
#
_entry.id   ded301aa5a7a184d785b5eeb0ab3b7a6
#
_cell.length_a   1.000
_cell.length_b   1.000
_cell.length_c   1.000
_cell.angle_alpha   90.00
_cell.angle_beta   90.00
_cell.angle_gamma   90.00
#
_symmetry.space_group_name_H-M   'P 1'
#
loop_
_entity.id
_entity.type
_entity.pdbx_description
1 polymer ?
#
loop_
_entity_poly.entity_id
_entity_poly.type
_entity_poly.pdbx_seq_one_letter_code
_entity_poly.pdbx_strand_id
1 'polypeptide(L)'
;MHAFKKLFYAFLCASLLTAALGIQPAYAASIVVNSAADTVANDGACTLREAITNANANDQSGSTDCAAGSGADAITFAANYIITLGSQLPAIATNITINGNGAANTIIEANVAPNTATYRVLEVAGTGNLTLDGVTIRNGKDSDGGGIYNSGTATISASTISGNTSDNGGGGIYNWGTATITITASTISGNTADGGGGGITNYGTATISASTISGNTANMGNGGGISNYGTATLTASTISGNTADSGGGISNRGPLSVTNSTLAGNSATSAGGGALRNGNASIATLINVTISGNASTSQAAVWNESGTLHLTNTLIANSSGVTAVDCLNSSVLGTNANNLIEDNTCSPALSGDPMLGALANNGGFTQTFALQTGSPAIDAGTNAGCPADDQRGVLRPRNVTCDIGAYEYSSDATFPTVITTSLVASYITTGPSAFTVTFSENVADYAGNSNPNDVTNPVNYLLVENGADNAFNTASCAGGLLADDTQVAVIGVTYNAVTFTSNVTLSGALPVGVYRLFVCGTTSIVDPSLNELNNGLSDYIFNFVVTTASTANASSLPSTGFAPNRITTLPVQPAELAYRAMGDLWLEIPALKIKSVIVGVPQASDKTWNVDWLGANAGWLNGTAFPTWNGNSVLTAHVTDTNGLPGPFAAIKSLTYGDKVIVHLLGQQYIYEVRDTRLARPTSTSYAFKSLQDHSYLTLITCQDYNASSDSYLFRMIVRAILVEVK
;
A
#
# COMPACT_ATOMS: atom_id res chain seq x y z
N MET A 1 -35.59 67.90 4.96
CA MET A 1 -34.39 67.19 4.41
C MET A 1 -33.45 66.60 5.50
N HIS A 2 -33.32 67.19 6.69
CA HIS A 2 -32.43 66.66 7.74
C HIS A 2 -32.94 65.38 8.47
N ALA A 3 -34.26 65.25 8.62
CA ALA A 3 -34.86 64.09 9.27
C ALA A 3 -34.77 62.78 8.42
N PHE A 4 -34.90 62.93 7.09
CA PHE A 4 -34.80 61.78 6.17
C PHE A 4 -33.38 61.22 6.08
N LYS A 5 -32.33 62.05 6.18
CA LYS A 5 -30.94 61.59 6.22
C LYS A 5 -30.61 60.81 7.49
N LYS A 6 -31.13 61.20 8.62
CA LYS A 6 -30.88 60.45 9.88
C LYS A 6 -31.59 59.10 9.90
N LEU A 7 -32.78 58.98 9.30
CA LEU A 7 -33.47 57.69 9.18
C LEU A 7 -32.75 56.74 8.21
N PHE A 8 -32.21 57.29 7.12
CA PHE A 8 -31.46 56.49 6.11
C PHE A 8 -30.12 55.97 6.69
N TYR A 9 -29.40 56.79 7.45
CA TYR A 9 -28.16 56.31 8.13
C TYR A 9 -28.45 55.33 9.26
N ALA A 10 -29.56 55.44 9.98
CA ALA A 10 -29.97 54.48 11.00
C ALA A 10 -30.36 53.12 10.37
N PHE A 11 -31.04 53.12 9.18
CA PHE A 11 -31.38 51.92 8.45
C PHE A 11 -30.16 51.28 7.82
N LEU A 12 -29.19 52.06 7.31
CA LEU A 12 -27.95 51.59 6.73
C LEU A 12 -27.02 51.02 7.86
N CYS A 13 -26.96 51.62 9.02
CA CYS A 13 -26.21 51.05 10.17
C CYS A 13 -26.87 49.79 10.72
N ALA A 14 -28.18 49.68 10.75
CA ALA A 14 -28.90 48.49 11.18
C ALA A 14 -28.71 47.32 10.16
N SER A 15 -28.73 47.62 8.87
CA SER A 15 -28.47 46.60 7.83
C SER A 15 -27.01 46.19 7.74
N LEU A 16 -26.03 47.06 8.09
CA LEU A 16 -24.63 46.69 8.22
C LEU A 16 -24.35 45.93 9.54
N LEU A 17 -25.11 46.15 10.62
CA LEU A 17 -24.95 45.38 11.85
C LEU A 17 -25.54 43.98 11.75
N THR A 18 -26.59 43.75 10.94
CA THR A 18 -27.12 42.41 10.64
C THR A 18 -26.28 41.66 9.63
N ALA A 19 -25.51 42.34 8.77
CA ALA A 19 -24.53 41.71 7.87
C ALA A 19 -23.19 41.39 8.58
N ALA A 20 -22.92 41.93 9.76
CA ALA A 20 -21.74 41.66 10.58
C ALA A 20 -21.94 40.57 11.62
N LEU A 21 -23.13 40.00 11.76
CA LEU A 21 -23.37 38.70 12.35
C LEU A 21 -23.03 37.66 11.27
N GLY A 22 -21.75 37.57 10.96
CA GLY A 22 -21.25 36.55 10.02
C GLY A 22 -21.77 35.20 10.49
N ILE A 23 -22.51 34.52 9.63
CA ILE A 23 -22.67 33.09 9.68
C ILE A 23 -21.21 32.58 9.60
N GLN A 24 -20.63 32.28 10.76
CA GLN A 24 -19.34 31.54 10.75
C GLN A 24 -19.62 30.29 9.96
N PRO A 25 -18.83 29.99 8.90
CA PRO A 25 -18.92 28.67 8.32
C PRO A 25 -18.77 27.68 9.45
N ALA A 26 -19.74 26.80 9.62
CA ALA A 26 -19.63 25.71 10.58
C ALA A 26 -18.43 24.87 10.16
N TYR A 27 -17.32 25.02 10.84
CA TYR A 27 -16.17 24.15 10.64
C TYR A 27 -16.56 22.78 11.19
N ALA A 28 -16.32 21.73 10.40
CA ALA A 28 -16.46 20.34 10.82
C ALA A 28 -15.77 20.13 12.17
N ALA A 29 -16.48 19.60 13.17
CA ALA A 29 -15.85 19.26 14.43
C ALA A 29 -15.09 17.93 14.26
N SER A 30 -13.93 17.83 14.93
CA SER A 30 -13.22 16.56 15.11
C SER A 30 -13.52 16.07 16.53
N ILE A 31 -14.26 14.97 16.63
CA ILE A 31 -14.64 14.34 17.89
C ILE A 31 -13.81 13.07 18.05
N VAL A 32 -13.00 13.00 19.12
CA VAL A 32 -12.09 11.87 19.35
C VAL A 32 -12.68 10.94 20.39
N VAL A 33 -13.05 9.73 19.99
CA VAL A 33 -13.44 8.63 20.88
C VAL A 33 -12.18 8.10 21.58
N ASN A 34 -12.17 8.16 22.91
CA ASN A 34 -11.02 7.73 23.72
C ASN A 34 -11.36 6.58 24.68
N SER A 35 -12.54 5.94 24.51
CA SER A 35 -13.00 4.83 25.34
C SER A 35 -13.70 3.75 24.50
N ALA A 36 -13.48 2.48 24.85
CA ALA A 36 -14.20 1.34 24.28
C ALA A 36 -15.56 1.09 24.97
N ALA A 37 -15.89 1.83 26.02
CA ALA A 37 -17.17 1.69 26.71
C ALA A 37 -18.33 2.17 25.82
N ASP A 38 -19.56 1.70 26.12
CA ASP A 38 -20.80 2.15 25.47
C ASP A 38 -21.73 2.83 26.51
N THR A 39 -21.16 3.66 27.37
CA THR A 39 -21.86 4.40 28.40
C THR A 39 -22.16 5.81 27.93
N VAL A 40 -23.12 6.49 28.59
CA VAL A 40 -23.38 7.93 28.49
C VAL A 40 -23.21 8.50 29.88
N ALA A 41 -22.08 9.19 30.11
CA ALA A 41 -21.74 9.78 31.42
C ALA A 41 -20.71 10.89 31.22
N ASN A 42 -20.69 11.87 32.15
CA ASN A 42 -19.60 12.83 32.21
C ASN A 42 -18.55 12.29 33.20
N ASP A 43 -17.69 11.39 32.71
CA ASP A 43 -16.71 10.64 33.52
C ASP A 43 -15.25 10.84 33.04
N GLY A 44 -15.05 11.75 32.09
CA GLY A 44 -13.75 12.05 31.48
C GLY A 44 -13.44 11.19 30.24
N ALA A 45 -14.37 10.32 29.81
CA ALA A 45 -14.20 9.45 28.65
C ALA A 45 -15.24 9.78 27.57
N CYS A 46 -14.79 10.03 26.35
CA CYS A 46 -15.65 10.23 25.19
C CYS A 46 -15.91 8.87 24.52
N THR A 47 -17.13 8.35 24.61
CA THR A 47 -17.57 7.12 23.98
C THR A 47 -18.10 7.39 22.57
N LEU A 48 -18.21 6.33 21.74
CA LEU A 48 -18.77 6.44 20.38
C LEU A 48 -20.24 6.91 20.40
N ARG A 49 -21.02 6.47 21.38
CA ARG A 49 -22.43 6.84 21.54
C ARG A 49 -22.57 8.34 21.84
N GLU A 50 -21.76 8.87 22.72
CA GLU A 50 -21.72 10.29 23.06
C GLU A 50 -21.25 11.14 21.88
N ALA A 51 -20.20 10.68 21.18
CA ALA A 51 -19.69 11.35 19.99
C ALA A 51 -20.77 11.50 18.89
N ILE A 52 -21.52 10.41 18.61
CA ILE A 52 -22.63 10.43 17.62
C ILE A 52 -23.74 11.36 18.12
N THR A 53 -24.04 11.36 19.41
CA THR A 53 -25.11 12.23 19.98
C THR A 53 -24.73 13.70 19.83
N ASN A 54 -23.48 14.09 20.20
CA ASN A 54 -22.99 15.45 20.04
C ASN A 54 -22.99 15.88 18.56
N ALA A 55 -22.49 15.01 17.66
CA ALA A 55 -22.49 15.27 16.23
C ALA A 55 -23.90 15.49 15.67
N ASN A 56 -24.86 14.65 16.01
CA ASN A 56 -26.25 14.81 15.58
C ASN A 56 -26.91 16.10 16.11
N ALA A 57 -26.58 16.50 17.34
CA ALA A 57 -27.14 17.70 17.97
C ALA A 57 -26.45 18.98 17.53
N ASN A 58 -25.26 18.92 16.96
CA ASN A 58 -24.36 20.07 16.71
C ASN A 58 -24.02 20.83 18.00
N ASP A 59 -23.90 20.13 19.11
CA ASP A 59 -23.58 20.70 20.43
C ASP A 59 -22.87 19.65 21.33
N GLN A 60 -22.90 19.85 22.67
CA GLN A 60 -22.39 18.91 23.66
C GLN A 60 -23.50 18.24 24.50
N SER A 61 -24.71 18.11 23.97
CA SER A 61 -25.84 17.56 24.73
C SER A 61 -25.72 16.07 25.05
N GLY A 62 -24.89 15.33 24.29
CA GLY A 62 -24.60 13.92 24.55
C GLY A 62 -23.64 13.70 25.71
N SER A 63 -22.58 14.50 25.79
CA SER A 63 -21.59 14.49 26.88
C SER A 63 -20.61 15.66 26.72
N THR A 64 -20.23 16.26 27.86
CA THR A 64 -19.16 17.26 27.87
C THR A 64 -17.75 16.70 27.74
N ASP A 65 -17.59 15.39 27.80
CA ASP A 65 -16.31 14.69 27.64
C ASP A 65 -15.90 14.54 26.18
N CYS A 66 -16.89 14.63 25.27
CA CYS A 66 -16.67 14.72 23.84
C CYS A 66 -16.67 16.18 23.37
N ALA A 67 -15.95 16.48 22.31
CA ALA A 67 -16.05 17.77 21.63
C ALA A 67 -17.50 18.03 21.16
N ALA A 68 -17.90 19.32 21.09
CA ALA A 68 -19.19 19.69 20.54
C ALA A 68 -19.27 19.34 19.06
N GLY A 69 -20.40 18.83 18.59
CA GLY A 69 -20.69 18.71 17.18
C GLY A 69 -20.86 20.07 16.51
N SER A 70 -20.60 20.16 15.19
CA SER A 70 -20.86 21.35 14.39
C SER A 70 -20.85 21.06 12.89
N GLY A 71 -21.99 20.99 12.25
CA GLY A 71 -22.10 20.85 10.80
C GLY A 71 -21.77 19.43 10.29
N ALA A 72 -20.67 19.27 9.58
CA ALA A 72 -20.21 17.96 9.09
C ALA A 72 -19.11 17.44 10.02
N ASP A 73 -19.45 16.51 10.90
CA ASP A 73 -18.57 16.08 11.96
C ASP A 73 -17.73 14.85 11.59
N ALA A 74 -16.48 14.83 12.05
CA ALA A 74 -15.58 13.69 11.91
C ALA A 74 -15.31 13.05 13.29
N ILE A 75 -15.71 11.80 13.45
CA ILE A 75 -15.45 10.98 14.63
C ILE A 75 -14.23 10.10 14.34
N THR A 76 -13.21 10.19 15.17
CA THR A 76 -11.96 9.41 15.09
C THR A 76 -11.70 8.66 16.39
N PHE A 77 -10.73 7.77 16.44
CA PHE A 77 -10.45 6.93 17.59
C PHE A 77 -9.01 7.11 18.06
N ALA A 78 -8.85 7.40 19.36
CA ALA A 78 -7.53 7.62 19.98
C ALA A 78 -6.65 6.35 20.02
N ALA A 79 -7.26 5.15 19.94
CA ALA A 79 -6.58 3.87 19.94
C ALA A 79 -7.41 2.81 19.20
N ASN A 80 -6.88 1.60 19.07
CA ASN A 80 -7.62 0.45 18.55
C ASN A 80 -8.66 -0.01 19.57
N TYR A 81 -9.93 -0.07 19.16
CA TYR A 81 -11.01 -0.43 20.06
C TYR A 81 -11.91 -1.53 19.51
N ILE A 82 -12.32 -2.43 20.40
CA ILE A 82 -13.51 -3.27 20.21
C ILE A 82 -14.61 -2.68 21.11
N ILE A 83 -15.62 -2.08 20.50
CA ILE A 83 -16.74 -1.42 21.21
C ILE A 83 -17.92 -2.39 21.17
N THR A 84 -18.22 -3.06 22.28
CA THR A 84 -19.39 -3.90 22.44
C THR A 84 -20.54 -3.06 22.96
N LEU A 85 -21.61 -2.97 22.16
CA LEU A 85 -22.75 -2.11 22.46
C LEU A 85 -23.70 -2.74 23.48
N GLY A 86 -24.31 -1.91 24.32
CA GLY A 86 -25.42 -2.28 25.19
C GLY A 86 -26.81 -2.14 24.53
N SER A 87 -26.89 -1.37 23.45
CA SER A 87 -28.08 -1.12 22.64
C SER A 87 -27.70 -0.54 21.28
N GLN A 88 -28.65 -0.42 20.35
CA GLN A 88 -28.43 0.26 19.07
C GLN A 88 -27.79 1.65 19.30
N LEU A 89 -26.83 2.02 18.46
CA LEU A 89 -26.27 3.39 18.46
C LEU A 89 -27.34 4.42 18.04
N PRO A 90 -27.19 5.68 18.44
CA PRO A 90 -28.07 6.74 17.96
C PRO A 90 -28.10 6.76 16.43
N ALA A 91 -29.29 6.94 15.84
CA ALA A 91 -29.42 7.04 14.40
C ALA A 91 -28.60 8.23 13.87
N ILE A 92 -27.90 8.04 12.77
CA ILE A 92 -27.18 9.11 12.09
C ILE A 92 -28.19 10.01 11.37
N ALA A 93 -28.39 11.21 11.88
CA ALA A 93 -29.41 12.12 11.39
C ALA A 93 -28.84 13.36 10.65
N THR A 94 -27.55 13.58 10.78
CA THR A 94 -26.79 14.68 10.18
C THR A 94 -25.66 14.14 9.29
N ASN A 95 -24.71 14.98 8.91
CA ASN A 95 -23.54 14.59 8.14
C ASN A 95 -22.40 14.18 9.09
N ILE A 96 -22.18 12.88 9.21
CA ILE A 96 -21.18 12.31 10.15
C ILE A 96 -20.23 11.39 9.37
N THR A 97 -18.95 11.61 9.57
CA THR A 97 -17.87 10.72 9.13
C THR A 97 -17.34 9.94 10.34
N ILE A 98 -17.30 8.62 10.26
CA ILE A 98 -16.66 7.75 11.26
C ILE A 98 -15.40 7.16 10.64
N ASN A 99 -14.24 7.64 11.05
CA ASN A 99 -12.93 7.19 10.58
C ASN A 99 -12.30 6.26 11.62
N GLY A 100 -12.29 4.97 11.31
CA GLY A 100 -11.61 3.95 12.12
C GLY A 100 -10.10 3.93 11.90
N ASN A 101 -9.41 3.21 12.75
CA ASN A 101 -7.97 2.92 12.64
C ASN A 101 -7.68 1.70 11.73
N GLY A 102 -8.59 1.38 10.82
CA GLY A 102 -8.62 0.18 9.98
C GLY A 102 -9.62 -0.87 10.48
N ALA A 103 -10.22 -1.63 9.56
CA ALA A 103 -11.28 -2.58 9.88
C ALA A 103 -10.87 -3.67 10.89
N ALA A 104 -9.59 -4.03 10.94
CA ALA A 104 -9.07 -4.96 11.95
C ALA A 104 -8.91 -4.34 13.35
N ASN A 105 -8.84 -3.02 13.43
CA ASN A 105 -8.45 -2.28 14.61
C ASN A 105 -9.61 -1.52 15.28
N THR A 106 -10.61 -1.11 14.51
CA THR A 106 -11.82 -0.46 15.03
C THR A 106 -13.02 -1.36 14.75
N ILE A 107 -13.52 -1.99 15.78
CA ILE A 107 -14.64 -2.95 15.70
C ILE A 107 -15.79 -2.44 16.53
N ILE A 108 -16.97 -2.29 15.92
CA ILE A 108 -18.24 -1.95 16.56
C ILE A 108 -19.14 -3.17 16.45
N GLU A 109 -19.47 -3.77 17.58
CA GLU A 109 -20.25 -5.00 17.62
C GLU A 109 -21.46 -4.87 18.55
N ALA A 110 -22.59 -5.37 18.10
CA ALA A 110 -23.77 -5.42 18.98
C ALA A 110 -23.60 -6.45 20.11
N ASN A 111 -22.87 -7.52 19.86
CA ASN A 111 -22.53 -8.55 20.83
C ASN A 111 -21.23 -9.26 20.46
N VAL A 112 -20.57 -9.91 21.41
CA VAL A 112 -19.34 -10.70 21.17
C VAL A 112 -19.62 -11.95 20.29
N ALA A 113 -20.84 -12.45 20.27
CA ALA A 113 -21.25 -13.59 19.45
C ALA A 113 -22.34 -13.19 18.44
N PRO A 114 -22.31 -13.73 17.21
CA PRO A 114 -23.32 -13.46 16.21
C PRO A 114 -24.69 -14.03 16.63
N ASN A 115 -25.77 -13.45 16.10
CA ASN A 115 -27.17 -13.88 16.33
C ASN A 115 -27.65 -13.88 17.80
N THR A 116 -26.96 -13.11 18.67
CA THR A 116 -27.32 -12.99 20.10
C THR A 116 -27.89 -11.63 20.47
N ALA A 117 -27.54 -10.58 19.73
CA ALA A 117 -28.13 -9.25 19.91
C ALA A 117 -29.63 -9.25 19.52
N THR A 118 -30.35 -8.23 19.96
CA THR A 118 -31.77 -7.98 19.62
C THR A 118 -31.93 -6.60 18.99
N TYR A 119 -30.85 -6.02 18.47
CA TYR A 119 -30.81 -4.70 17.84
C TYR A 119 -29.70 -4.65 16.80
N ARG A 120 -29.88 -3.78 15.79
CA ARG A 120 -28.84 -3.48 14.80
C ARG A 120 -27.70 -2.66 15.39
N VAL A 121 -26.60 -2.59 14.69
CA VAL A 121 -25.47 -1.75 15.12
C VAL A 121 -25.71 -0.29 14.76
N LEU A 122 -26.03 0.02 13.49
CA LEU A 122 -26.17 1.37 12.95
C LEU A 122 -27.48 1.58 12.19
N GLU A 123 -28.01 2.79 12.29
CA GLU A 123 -29.10 3.28 11.46
C GLU A 123 -28.74 4.64 10.86
N VAL A 124 -29.00 4.82 9.57
CA VAL A 124 -28.90 6.13 8.89
C VAL A 124 -30.30 6.60 8.58
N ALA A 125 -30.71 7.68 9.25
CA ALA A 125 -32.03 8.29 9.08
C ALA A 125 -32.17 8.94 7.69
N GLY A 126 -33.39 9.23 7.26
CA GLY A 126 -33.65 9.78 5.91
C GLY A 126 -32.94 11.10 5.60
N THR A 127 -32.61 11.88 6.61
CA THR A 127 -31.78 13.12 6.47
C THR A 127 -30.30 12.90 6.72
N GLY A 128 -29.92 11.71 7.19
CA GLY A 128 -28.56 11.35 7.56
C GLY A 128 -27.65 11.15 6.35
N ASN A 129 -26.40 11.52 6.51
CA ASN A 129 -25.33 11.24 5.56
C ASN A 129 -24.14 10.68 6.35
N LEU A 130 -23.95 9.37 6.24
CA LEU A 130 -22.87 8.64 6.91
C LEU A 130 -21.73 8.37 5.94
N THR A 131 -20.52 8.74 6.34
CA THR A 131 -19.29 8.16 5.78
C THR A 131 -18.67 7.25 6.83
N LEU A 132 -18.45 5.97 6.47
CA LEU A 132 -17.85 4.95 7.34
C LEU A 132 -16.57 4.45 6.68
N ASP A 133 -15.43 4.70 7.28
CA ASP A 133 -14.12 4.32 6.75
C ASP A 133 -13.31 3.52 7.76
N GLY A 134 -12.72 2.40 7.31
CA GLY A 134 -11.80 1.60 8.11
C GLY A 134 -12.38 0.99 9.38
N VAL A 135 -13.65 0.54 9.38
CA VAL A 135 -14.35 -0.02 10.56
C VAL A 135 -14.93 -1.40 10.29
N THR A 136 -15.03 -2.23 11.31
CA THR A 136 -15.85 -3.46 11.29
C THR A 136 -17.17 -3.20 12.02
N ILE A 137 -18.30 -3.54 11.37
CA ILE A 137 -19.65 -3.58 11.92
C ILE A 137 -20.10 -5.04 12.00
N ARG A 138 -20.33 -5.57 13.20
CA ARG A 138 -20.62 -6.99 13.33
C ARG A 138 -21.63 -7.37 14.42
N ASN A 139 -22.20 -8.58 14.23
CA ASN A 139 -23.00 -9.29 15.21
C ASN A 139 -24.29 -8.56 15.62
N GLY A 140 -24.78 -7.62 14.81
CA GLY A 140 -26.09 -7.00 15.01
C GLY A 140 -27.23 -7.93 14.57
N LYS A 141 -28.41 -7.75 15.15
CA LYS A 141 -29.63 -8.48 14.78
C LYS A 141 -30.85 -7.60 14.92
N ASP A 142 -31.62 -7.50 13.83
CA ASP A 142 -32.90 -6.77 13.83
C ASP A 142 -33.84 -7.37 12.77
N SER A 143 -35.04 -6.84 12.62
CA SER A 143 -35.99 -7.26 11.58
C SER A 143 -35.45 -6.99 10.17
N ASP A 144 -34.79 -5.84 9.96
CA ASP A 144 -34.18 -5.39 8.69
C ASP A 144 -32.83 -4.72 8.96
N GLY A 145 -31.79 -5.10 8.20
CA GLY A 145 -30.48 -4.48 8.36
C GLY A 145 -29.84 -4.75 9.71
N GLY A 146 -29.49 -6.00 9.99
CA GLY A 146 -28.87 -6.36 11.26
C GLY A 146 -27.58 -5.60 11.55
N GLY A 147 -26.75 -5.36 10.55
CA GLY A 147 -25.59 -4.47 10.66
C GLY A 147 -25.98 -3.01 10.51
N ILE A 148 -26.49 -2.63 9.35
CA ILE A 148 -26.82 -1.25 8.97
C ILE A 148 -28.19 -1.19 8.30
N TYR A 149 -29.03 -0.30 8.81
CA TYR A 149 -30.27 0.12 8.15
C TYR A 149 -30.06 1.52 7.57
N ASN A 150 -30.14 1.67 6.25
CA ASN A 150 -29.96 2.95 5.57
C ASN A 150 -31.26 3.44 4.96
N SER A 151 -31.76 4.57 5.42
CA SER A 151 -32.86 5.32 4.77
C SER A 151 -32.42 6.69 4.24
N GLY A 152 -31.14 7.06 4.42
CA GLY A 152 -30.50 8.28 3.96
C GLY A 152 -29.42 8.04 2.90
N THR A 153 -28.26 8.60 3.14
CA THR A 153 -27.05 8.38 2.30
C THR A 153 -25.96 7.73 3.13
N ALA A 154 -25.36 6.67 2.62
CA ALA A 154 -24.24 6.02 3.27
C ALA A 154 -23.10 5.78 2.27
N THR A 155 -21.87 6.12 2.69
CA THR A 155 -20.63 5.78 1.98
C THR A 155 -19.80 4.89 2.90
N ILE A 156 -19.41 3.73 2.43
CA ILE A 156 -18.66 2.73 3.20
C ILE A 156 -17.37 2.43 2.42
N SER A 157 -16.23 2.66 3.04
CA SER A 157 -14.92 2.41 2.44
C SER A 157 -14.01 1.63 3.39
N ALA A 158 -13.12 0.81 2.84
CA ALA A 158 -12.11 0.04 3.56
C ALA A 158 -12.65 -0.69 4.82
N SER A 159 -13.93 -1.08 4.81
CA SER A 159 -14.68 -1.53 5.99
C SER A 159 -15.17 -2.97 5.85
N THR A 160 -15.51 -3.59 6.98
CA THR A 160 -16.06 -4.95 7.03
C THR A 160 -17.43 -4.97 7.70
N ILE A 161 -18.42 -5.57 7.05
CA ILE A 161 -19.77 -5.77 7.59
C ILE A 161 -19.99 -7.28 7.70
N SER A 162 -19.98 -7.84 8.92
CA SER A 162 -19.94 -9.31 9.05
C SER A 162 -20.72 -9.89 10.23
N GLY A 163 -21.21 -11.12 10.07
CA GLY A 163 -21.88 -11.85 11.15
C GLY A 163 -23.19 -11.21 11.65
N ASN A 164 -23.79 -10.32 10.85
CA ASN A 164 -25.05 -9.67 11.20
C ASN A 164 -26.24 -10.50 10.73
N THR A 165 -27.36 -10.42 11.41
CA THR A 165 -28.56 -11.22 11.16
C THR A 165 -29.79 -10.34 11.01
N SER A 166 -30.69 -10.69 10.10
CA SER A 166 -32.02 -10.07 10.02
C SER A 166 -33.11 -11.09 9.85
N ASP A 167 -34.29 -10.80 10.40
CA ASP A 167 -35.45 -11.69 10.27
C ASP A 167 -36.13 -11.56 8.88
N ASN A 168 -36.03 -10.38 8.23
CA ASN A 168 -36.59 -10.16 6.89
C ASN A 168 -35.51 -10.10 5.83
N GLY A 169 -34.68 -9.04 5.81
CA GLY A 169 -33.67 -8.86 4.75
C GLY A 169 -32.54 -7.92 5.11
N GLY A 170 -31.47 -8.02 4.31
CA GLY A 170 -30.27 -7.23 4.57
C GLY A 170 -29.61 -7.64 5.87
N GLY A 171 -29.24 -8.90 6.01
CA GLY A 171 -28.53 -9.34 7.23
C GLY A 171 -27.38 -8.40 7.55
N GLY A 172 -26.53 -8.09 6.54
CA GLY A 172 -25.50 -7.05 6.65
C GLY A 172 -26.09 -5.65 6.54
N ILE A 173 -26.70 -5.34 5.39
CA ILE A 173 -27.14 -3.98 5.03
C ILE A 173 -28.54 -4.01 4.41
N TYR A 174 -29.40 -3.14 4.88
CA TYR A 174 -30.71 -2.88 4.29
C TYR A 174 -30.78 -1.44 3.77
N ASN A 175 -30.82 -1.25 2.46
CA ASN A 175 -30.89 0.05 1.81
C ASN A 175 -32.32 0.33 1.37
N TRP A 176 -33.05 1.15 2.13
CA TRP A 176 -34.51 1.29 2.04
C TRP A 176 -34.97 2.49 1.19
N GLY A 177 -36.06 2.30 0.47
CA GLY A 177 -36.77 3.38 -0.22
C GLY A 177 -35.93 4.06 -1.30
N THR A 178 -35.70 5.36 -1.16
CA THR A 178 -34.86 6.14 -2.09
C THR A 178 -33.44 6.35 -1.62
N ALA A 179 -33.01 5.64 -0.57
CA ALA A 179 -31.70 5.77 0.00
C ALA A 179 -30.57 5.42 -0.99
N THR A 180 -29.44 6.06 -0.80
CA THR A 180 -28.23 5.80 -1.61
C THR A 180 -27.15 5.16 -0.74
N ILE A 181 -26.55 4.11 -1.26
CA ILE A 181 -25.37 3.50 -0.65
C ILE A 181 -24.23 3.36 -1.66
N THR A 182 -23.06 3.77 -1.25
CA THR A 182 -21.80 3.57 -1.99
C THR A 182 -20.86 2.72 -1.14
N ILE A 183 -20.35 1.61 -1.71
CA ILE A 183 -19.46 0.68 -1.01
C ILE A 183 -18.21 0.50 -1.86
N THR A 184 -17.04 0.78 -1.29
CA THR A 184 -15.77 0.72 -2.01
C THR A 184 -14.71 0.01 -1.15
N ALA A 185 -13.91 -0.84 -1.78
CA ALA A 185 -12.79 -1.54 -1.13
C ALA A 185 -13.18 -2.21 0.21
N SER A 186 -14.40 -2.77 0.27
CA SER A 186 -15.01 -3.26 1.51
C SER A 186 -15.42 -4.73 1.42
N THR A 187 -15.61 -5.35 2.58
CA THR A 187 -16.03 -6.75 2.68
C THR A 187 -17.37 -6.86 3.37
N ILE A 188 -18.33 -7.56 2.74
CA ILE A 188 -19.65 -7.89 3.34
C ILE A 188 -19.74 -9.41 3.40
N SER A 189 -19.59 -9.99 4.60
CA SER A 189 -19.39 -11.45 4.69
C SER A 189 -20.07 -12.11 5.88
N GLY A 190 -20.52 -13.37 5.67
CA GLY A 190 -21.07 -14.17 6.75
C GLY A 190 -22.34 -13.59 7.40
N ASN A 191 -23.07 -12.70 6.69
CA ASN A 191 -24.35 -12.17 7.19
C ASN A 191 -25.49 -13.07 6.79
N THR A 192 -26.54 -13.11 7.61
CA THR A 192 -27.68 -14.01 7.44
C THR A 192 -28.99 -13.21 7.44
N ALA A 193 -29.87 -13.53 6.51
CA ALA A 193 -31.25 -13.05 6.52
C ALA A 193 -32.23 -14.23 6.37
N ASP A 194 -33.41 -14.16 6.98
CA ASP A 194 -34.43 -15.19 6.75
C ASP A 194 -35.16 -14.94 5.43
N GLY A 195 -35.47 -13.71 5.07
CA GLY A 195 -36.29 -13.40 3.89
C GLY A 195 -35.53 -12.87 2.66
N GLY A 196 -34.86 -11.76 2.76
CA GLY A 196 -34.23 -11.04 1.64
C GLY A 196 -32.75 -11.33 1.49
N GLY A 197 -31.98 -10.35 1.00
CA GLY A 197 -30.53 -10.47 0.81
C GLY A 197 -29.77 -10.77 2.11
N GLY A 198 -29.03 -11.88 2.13
CA GLY A 198 -28.21 -12.21 3.29
C GLY A 198 -27.16 -11.12 3.56
N GLY A 199 -26.42 -10.71 2.52
CA GLY A 199 -25.49 -9.59 2.59
C GLY A 199 -26.22 -8.24 2.51
N ILE A 200 -26.83 -7.94 1.38
CA ILE A 200 -27.46 -6.65 1.07
C ILE A 200 -28.87 -6.83 0.52
N THR A 201 -29.83 -6.12 1.08
CA THR A 201 -31.13 -5.88 0.43
C THR A 201 -31.19 -4.43 -0.03
N ASN A 202 -31.39 -4.21 -1.34
CA ASN A 202 -31.40 -2.88 -1.95
C ASN A 202 -32.76 -2.53 -2.55
N TYR A 203 -33.46 -1.55 -2.00
CA TYR A 203 -34.64 -0.92 -2.57
C TYR A 203 -34.33 0.44 -3.23
N GLY A 204 -33.21 1.07 -2.83
CA GLY A 204 -32.77 2.36 -3.33
C GLY A 204 -31.74 2.27 -4.46
N THR A 205 -30.69 3.05 -4.35
CA THR A 205 -29.54 3.00 -5.26
C THR A 205 -28.31 2.47 -4.54
N ALA A 206 -27.70 1.44 -5.09
CA ALA A 206 -26.46 0.85 -4.58
C ALA A 206 -25.36 0.90 -5.64
N THR A 207 -24.20 1.47 -5.27
CA THR A 207 -22.98 1.46 -6.08
C THR A 207 -21.89 0.72 -5.30
N ILE A 208 -21.38 -0.37 -5.88
CA ILE A 208 -20.41 -1.25 -5.22
C ILE A 208 -19.19 -1.40 -6.12
N SER A 209 -18.03 -1.07 -5.63
CA SER A 209 -16.78 -1.16 -6.39
C SER A 209 -15.65 -1.75 -5.57
N ALA A 210 -14.74 -2.48 -6.23
CA ALA A 210 -13.54 -3.05 -5.61
C ALA A 210 -13.84 -3.80 -4.28
N SER A 211 -14.99 -4.47 -4.19
CA SER A 211 -15.50 -5.02 -2.93
C SER A 211 -15.81 -6.52 -3.01
N THR A 212 -15.75 -7.17 -1.86
CA THR A 212 -16.06 -8.61 -1.74
C THR A 212 -17.37 -8.81 -1.00
N ILE A 213 -18.31 -9.57 -1.58
CA ILE A 213 -19.56 -9.98 -0.94
C ILE A 213 -19.56 -11.51 -0.86
N SER A 214 -19.31 -12.08 0.34
CA SER A 214 -19.00 -13.50 0.40
C SER A 214 -19.62 -14.22 1.60
N GLY A 215 -19.98 -15.49 1.39
CA GLY A 215 -20.47 -16.36 2.47
C GLY A 215 -21.75 -15.87 3.16
N ASN A 216 -22.53 -15.00 2.51
CA ASN A 216 -23.80 -14.52 3.06
C ASN A 216 -24.93 -15.49 2.73
N THR A 217 -25.94 -15.59 3.61
CA THR A 217 -27.03 -16.57 3.49
C THR A 217 -28.40 -15.91 3.59
N ALA A 218 -29.27 -16.22 2.64
CA ALA A 218 -30.69 -15.93 2.74
C ALA A 218 -31.47 -17.28 2.93
N ASN A 219 -31.91 -17.59 4.16
CA ASN A 219 -32.39 -18.92 4.54
C ASN A 219 -33.66 -19.36 3.80
N MET A 220 -34.61 -18.46 3.66
CA MET A 220 -35.91 -18.72 2.97
C MET A 220 -36.17 -17.64 1.91
N GLY A 221 -35.09 -16.99 1.45
CA GLY A 221 -35.18 -15.81 0.65
C GLY A 221 -34.37 -15.87 -0.64
N ASN A 222 -34.27 -14.73 -1.27
CA ASN A 222 -33.63 -14.59 -2.56
C ASN A 222 -32.43 -13.64 -2.43
N GLY A 223 -31.34 -13.96 -3.14
CA GLY A 223 -30.15 -13.12 -3.14
C GLY A 223 -29.27 -13.33 -1.91
N GLY A 224 -28.56 -14.45 -1.82
CA GLY A 224 -27.67 -14.72 -0.69
C GLY A 224 -26.68 -13.58 -0.48
N GLY A 225 -26.01 -13.13 -1.55
CA GLY A 225 -25.18 -11.93 -1.54
C GLY A 225 -26.03 -10.66 -1.58
N ILE A 226 -26.79 -10.47 -2.67
CA ILE A 226 -27.56 -9.24 -2.94
C ILE A 226 -28.98 -9.57 -3.40
N SER A 227 -29.99 -9.00 -2.76
CA SER A 227 -31.37 -8.92 -3.25
C SER A 227 -31.63 -7.50 -3.73
N ASN A 228 -31.71 -7.32 -5.06
CA ASN A 228 -31.87 -5.99 -5.67
C ASN A 228 -33.30 -5.76 -6.16
N TYR A 229 -34.00 -4.83 -5.56
CA TYR A 229 -35.31 -4.30 -5.99
C TYR A 229 -35.19 -2.90 -6.58
N GLY A 230 -34.15 -2.15 -6.23
CA GLY A 230 -33.84 -0.82 -6.71
C GLY A 230 -32.81 -0.84 -7.85
N THR A 231 -31.94 0.14 -7.92
CA THR A 231 -30.86 0.20 -8.92
C THR A 231 -29.55 -0.26 -8.27
N ALA A 232 -28.85 -1.19 -8.90
CA ALA A 232 -27.55 -1.64 -8.44
C ALA A 232 -26.50 -1.59 -9.55
N THR A 233 -25.33 -1.04 -9.23
CA THR A 233 -24.14 -1.01 -10.09
C THR A 233 -22.97 -1.65 -9.34
N LEU A 234 -22.39 -2.68 -9.95
CA LEU A 234 -21.23 -3.41 -9.42
C LEU A 234 -20.07 -3.31 -10.38
N THR A 235 -18.92 -2.96 -9.89
CA THR A 235 -17.70 -2.84 -10.71
C THR A 235 -16.50 -3.40 -9.94
N ALA A 236 -15.62 -4.12 -10.63
CA ALA A 236 -14.36 -4.65 -10.10
C ALA A 236 -14.53 -5.42 -8.76
N SER A 237 -15.65 -6.16 -8.62
CA SER A 237 -16.05 -6.75 -7.35
C SER A 237 -16.18 -8.29 -7.45
N THR A 238 -16.04 -8.96 -6.31
CA THR A 238 -16.24 -10.42 -6.24
C THR A 238 -17.41 -10.76 -5.36
N ILE A 239 -18.36 -11.54 -5.90
CA ILE A 239 -19.51 -12.08 -5.19
C ILE A 239 -19.33 -13.60 -5.11
N SER A 240 -19.03 -14.14 -3.91
CA SER A 240 -18.61 -15.55 -3.83
C SER A 240 -19.17 -16.31 -2.63
N GLY A 241 -19.46 -17.59 -2.84
CA GLY A 241 -19.86 -18.50 -1.76
C GLY A 241 -21.15 -18.11 -1.04
N ASN A 242 -22.02 -17.28 -1.66
CA ASN A 242 -23.29 -16.89 -1.05
C ASN A 242 -24.38 -17.93 -1.35
N THR A 243 -25.32 -18.09 -0.42
CA THR A 243 -26.37 -19.12 -0.50
C THR A 243 -27.75 -18.52 -0.31
N ALA A 244 -28.71 -18.95 -1.13
CA ALA A 244 -30.11 -18.56 -1.03
C ALA A 244 -31.03 -19.65 -1.60
N ASP A 245 -32.34 -19.51 -1.42
CA ASP A 245 -33.30 -20.32 -2.14
C ASP A 245 -33.24 -20.11 -3.66
N SER A 246 -32.98 -18.83 -4.07
CA SER A 246 -32.86 -18.44 -5.47
C SER A 246 -31.97 -17.21 -5.62
N GLY A 247 -31.18 -17.18 -6.69
CA GLY A 247 -30.18 -16.11 -6.86
C GLY A 247 -29.12 -16.17 -5.76
N GLY A 248 -28.39 -17.27 -5.64
CA GLY A 248 -27.40 -17.47 -4.58
C GLY A 248 -26.45 -16.28 -4.44
N GLY A 249 -25.85 -15.81 -5.54
CA GLY A 249 -25.09 -14.56 -5.58
C GLY A 249 -26.01 -13.33 -5.56
N ILE A 250 -26.78 -13.16 -6.63
CA ILE A 250 -27.64 -11.99 -6.85
C ILE A 250 -29.05 -12.43 -7.27
N SER A 251 -30.07 -11.93 -6.59
CA SER A 251 -31.47 -11.94 -7.08
C SER A 251 -31.85 -10.55 -7.54
N ASN A 252 -32.07 -10.39 -8.85
CA ASN A 252 -32.36 -9.10 -9.45
C ASN A 252 -33.83 -8.93 -9.80
N ARG A 253 -34.43 -7.84 -9.34
CA ARG A 253 -35.81 -7.40 -9.61
C ARG A 253 -35.90 -5.91 -9.94
N GLY A 254 -34.78 -5.25 -10.19
CA GLY A 254 -34.62 -3.86 -10.61
C GLY A 254 -33.51 -3.72 -11.67
N PRO A 255 -33.15 -2.52 -12.10
CA PRO A 255 -31.97 -2.30 -12.95
C PRO A 255 -30.68 -2.78 -12.27
N LEU A 256 -29.89 -3.61 -12.99
CA LEU A 256 -28.61 -4.14 -12.53
C LEU A 256 -27.56 -3.96 -13.62
N SER A 257 -26.43 -3.39 -13.27
CA SER A 257 -25.21 -3.37 -14.08
C SER A 257 -24.07 -4.03 -13.35
N VAL A 258 -23.40 -4.99 -13.98
CA VAL A 258 -22.23 -5.67 -13.44
C VAL A 258 -21.12 -5.57 -14.48
N THR A 259 -19.98 -4.99 -14.10
CA THR A 259 -18.85 -4.78 -15.01
C THR A 259 -17.57 -5.25 -14.34
N ASN A 260 -16.66 -5.87 -15.10
CA ASN A 260 -15.35 -6.29 -14.59
C ASN A 260 -15.45 -7.00 -13.24
N SER A 261 -16.32 -7.96 -13.08
CA SER A 261 -16.60 -8.57 -11.78
C SER A 261 -16.66 -10.10 -11.86
N THR A 262 -16.44 -10.75 -10.73
CA THR A 262 -16.45 -12.21 -10.62
C THR A 262 -17.59 -12.69 -9.73
N LEU A 263 -18.41 -13.64 -10.22
CA LEU A 263 -19.43 -14.36 -9.45
C LEU A 263 -19.00 -15.83 -9.32
N ALA A 264 -18.63 -16.26 -8.12
CA ALA A 264 -17.95 -17.53 -7.91
C ALA A 264 -18.57 -18.39 -6.80
N GLY A 265 -18.81 -19.65 -7.06
CA GLY A 265 -19.19 -20.61 -6.01
C GLY A 265 -20.47 -20.26 -5.24
N ASN A 266 -21.38 -19.44 -5.80
CA ASN A 266 -22.65 -19.12 -5.17
C ASN A 266 -23.66 -20.24 -5.39
N SER A 267 -24.63 -20.43 -4.48
CA SER A 267 -25.54 -21.56 -4.48
C SER A 267 -27.01 -21.15 -4.36
N ALA A 268 -27.84 -21.64 -5.30
CA ALA A 268 -29.30 -21.60 -5.20
C ALA A 268 -29.82 -22.98 -4.79
N THR A 269 -30.48 -23.08 -3.63
CA THR A 269 -30.83 -24.34 -2.98
C THR A 269 -32.20 -24.89 -3.36
N SER A 270 -33.13 -24.06 -3.84
CA SER A 270 -34.52 -24.45 -4.14
C SER A 270 -34.91 -24.12 -5.57
N ALA A 271 -34.50 -22.97 -6.11
CA ALA A 271 -34.80 -22.53 -7.46
C ALA A 271 -33.53 -22.21 -8.22
N GLY A 272 -33.60 -21.50 -9.34
CA GLY A 272 -32.47 -21.22 -10.21
C GLY A 272 -31.66 -19.99 -9.85
N GLY A 273 -30.61 -19.77 -10.65
CA GLY A 273 -29.74 -18.61 -10.54
C GLY A 273 -28.68 -18.76 -9.43
N GLY A 274 -27.87 -19.82 -9.50
CA GLY A 274 -26.76 -19.96 -8.52
C GLY A 274 -25.96 -18.68 -8.39
N ALA A 275 -25.53 -18.10 -9.51
CA ALA A 275 -24.89 -16.79 -9.55
C ALA A 275 -25.89 -15.64 -9.61
N LEU A 276 -26.80 -15.68 -10.60
CA LEU A 276 -27.74 -14.59 -10.90
C LEU A 276 -29.11 -15.15 -11.28
N ARG A 277 -30.16 -14.67 -10.61
CA ARG A 277 -31.54 -14.73 -11.07
C ARG A 277 -31.99 -13.34 -11.50
N ASN A 278 -32.50 -13.21 -12.75
CA ASN A 278 -33.04 -11.97 -13.27
C ASN A 278 -34.55 -12.13 -13.53
N GLY A 279 -35.36 -11.54 -12.68
CA GLY A 279 -36.82 -11.71 -12.67
C GLY A 279 -37.57 -10.38 -12.71
N ASN A 280 -38.92 -10.45 -12.61
CA ASN A 280 -39.81 -9.31 -12.47
C ASN A 280 -39.67 -8.24 -13.59
N ALA A 281 -39.49 -8.66 -14.86
CA ALA A 281 -39.30 -7.80 -16.00
C ALA A 281 -38.12 -6.81 -15.86
N SER A 282 -37.16 -7.09 -15.00
CA SER A 282 -35.99 -6.26 -14.74
C SER A 282 -34.92 -6.37 -15.84
N ILE A 283 -33.99 -5.44 -15.85
CA ILE A 283 -32.86 -5.41 -16.80
C ILE A 283 -31.59 -5.74 -16.05
N ALA A 284 -30.87 -6.76 -16.53
CA ALA A 284 -29.52 -7.06 -16.07
C ALA A 284 -28.53 -6.92 -17.24
N THR A 285 -27.49 -6.13 -17.05
CA THR A 285 -26.41 -5.91 -18.01
C THR A 285 -25.09 -6.36 -17.42
N LEU A 286 -24.44 -7.32 -18.07
CA LEU A 286 -23.16 -7.90 -17.68
C LEU A 286 -22.12 -7.61 -18.77
N ILE A 287 -21.02 -6.95 -18.39
CA ILE A 287 -19.94 -6.59 -19.31
C ILE A 287 -18.62 -7.03 -18.71
N ASN A 288 -17.88 -7.85 -19.42
CA ASN A 288 -16.59 -8.39 -18.95
C ASN A 288 -16.71 -9.03 -17.54
N VAL A 289 -17.69 -9.93 -17.37
CA VAL A 289 -17.96 -10.64 -16.11
C VAL A 289 -17.52 -12.09 -16.23
N THR A 290 -16.86 -12.62 -15.21
CA THR A 290 -16.58 -14.07 -15.08
C THR A 290 -17.52 -14.70 -14.07
N ILE A 291 -18.29 -15.70 -14.49
CA ILE A 291 -19.23 -16.47 -13.68
C ILE A 291 -18.78 -17.92 -13.70
N SER A 292 -18.27 -18.43 -12.59
CA SER A 292 -17.72 -19.80 -12.59
C SER A 292 -17.95 -20.52 -11.26
N GLY A 293 -18.17 -21.82 -11.34
CA GLY A 293 -18.32 -22.70 -10.19
C GLY A 293 -19.60 -22.48 -9.38
N ASN A 294 -20.64 -21.85 -9.96
CA ASN A 294 -21.89 -21.60 -9.23
C ASN A 294 -22.84 -22.78 -9.31
N ALA A 295 -23.58 -23.05 -8.24
CA ALA A 295 -24.45 -24.21 -8.10
C ALA A 295 -25.92 -23.84 -8.13
N SER A 296 -26.72 -24.68 -8.78
CA SER A 296 -28.19 -24.58 -8.75
C SER A 296 -28.83 -25.95 -8.67
N THR A 297 -29.86 -26.09 -7.83
CA THR A 297 -30.58 -27.36 -7.68
C THR A 297 -31.60 -27.59 -8.76
N SER A 298 -32.08 -26.58 -9.48
CA SER A 298 -33.21 -26.76 -10.39
C SER A 298 -33.12 -26.04 -11.74
N GLN A 299 -32.30 -25.07 -11.93
CA GLN A 299 -32.19 -24.28 -13.16
C GLN A 299 -30.71 -24.08 -13.54
N ALA A 300 -30.30 -22.90 -13.96
CA ALA A 300 -28.94 -22.60 -14.37
C ALA A 300 -28.17 -21.78 -13.32
N ALA A 301 -26.85 -21.62 -13.50
CA ALA A 301 -26.08 -20.66 -12.74
C ALA A 301 -26.55 -19.23 -13.01
N VAL A 302 -26.79 -18.89 -14.28
CA VAL A 302 -27.46 -17.64 -14.66
C VAL A 302 -28.86 -17.95 -15.17
N TRP A 303 -29.89 -17.48 -14.49
CA TRP A 303 -31.27 -17.68 -14.87
C TRP A 303 -32.00 -16.37 -15.16
N ASN A 304 -32.28 -16.10 -16.45
CA ASN A 304 -33.16 -15.01 -16.86
C ASN A 304 -34.61 -15.52 -16.87
N GLU A 305 -35.26 -15.38 -15.74
CA GLU A 305 -36.59 -15.92 -15.49
C GLU A 305 -37.68 -15.16 -16.29
N SER A 306 -37.71 -13.83 -16.15
CA SER A 306 -38.77 -12.98 -16.73
C SER A 306 -38.29 -11.58 -17.06
N GLY A 307 -36.96 -11.32 -17.08
CA GLY A 307 -36.35 -10.02 -17.36
C GLY A 307 -35.73 -9.92 -18.74
N THR A 308 -34.97 -8.86 -18.96
CA THR A 308 -34.07 -8.69 -20.10
C THR A 308 -32.64 -8.87 -19.64
N LEU A 309 -31.90 -9.77 -20.30
CA LEU A 309 -30.50 -10.05 -19.99
C LEU A 309 -29.62 -9.59 -21.15
N HIS A 310 -28.64 -8.74 -20.85
CA HIS A 310 -27.60 -8.30 -21.78
C HIS A 310 -26.27 -8.88 -21.35
N LEU A 311 -25.55 -9.52 -22.28
CA LEU A 311 -24.24 -10.13 -22.07
C LEU A 311 -23.27 -9.59 -23.12
N THR A 312 -22.13 -9.06 -22.68
CA THR A 312 -21.05 -8.64 -23.57
C THR A 312 -19.72 -9.04 -22.95
N ASN A 313 -18.86 -9.69 -23.71
CA ASN A 313 -17.57 -10.20 -23.23
C ASN A 313 -17.69 -10.97 -21.90
N THR A 314 -18.76 -11.71 -21.70
CA THR A 314 -19.07 -12.40 -20.43
C THR A 314 -18.72 -13.88 -20.56
N LEU A 315 -18.04 -14.40 -19.53
CA LEU A 315 -17.65 -15.81 -19.41
C LEU A 315 -18.54 -16.50 -18.37
N ILE A 316 -19.18 -17.62 -18.75
CA ILE A 316 -19.99 -18.44 -17.83
C ILE A 316 -19.54 -19.89 -17.97
N ALA A 317 -19.12 -20.52 -16.88
CA ALA A 317 -18.56 -21.88 -16.92
C ALA A 317 -18.61 -22.60 -15.57
N ASN A 318 -18.29 -23.89 -15.64
CA ASN A 318 -18.13 -24.75 -14.45
C ASN A 318 -19.37 -24.77 -13.53
N SER A 319 -20.55 -24.63 -14.09
CA SER A 319 -21.79 -24.68 -13.33
C SER A 319 -22.05 -26.08 -12.79
N SER A 320 -22.62 -26.15 -11.59
CA SER A 320 -22.89 -27.42 -10.92
C SER A 320 -24.32 -27.51 -10.40
N GLY A 321 -24.74 -28.70 -10.05
CA GLY A 321 -26.10 -28.98 -9.52
C GLY A 321 -26.88 -30.01 -10.35
N VAL A 322 -28.20 -30.11 -10.15
CA VAL A 322 -29.01 -31.17 -10.75
C VAL A 322 -29.07 -31.06 -12.27
N THR A 323 -29.14 -29.86 -12.81
CA THR A 323 -29.15 -29.62 -14.27
C THR A 323 -27.80 -29.21 -14.81
N ALA A 324 -26.88 -28.73 -13.96
CA ALA A 324 -25.53 -28.25 -14.31
C ALA A 324 -25.46 -27.35 -15.58
N VAL A 325 -26.48 -26.49 -15.76
CA VAL A 325 -26.60 -25.59 -16.92
C VAL A 325 -26.01 -24.22 -16.58
N ASP A 326 -25.19 -23.70 -17.49
CA ASP A 326 -24.53 -22.39 -17.30
C ASP A 326 -25.52 -21.24 -17.40
N CYS A 327 -26.33 -21.20 -18.45
CA CYS A 327 -27.25 -20.12 -18.71
C CYS A 327 -28.62 -20.65 -19.15
N LEU A 328 -29.69 -20.17 -18.52
CA LEU A 328 -31.09 -20.44 -18.95
C LEU A 328 -31.81 -19.12 -19.20
N ASN A 329 -32.19 -18.87 -20.44
CA ASN A 329 -33.01 -17.72 -20.81
C ASN A 329 -34.48 -18.15 -21.05
N SER A 330 -35.34 -17.81 -20.12
CA SER A 330 -36.79 -18.04 -20.22
C SER A 330 -37.57 -16.81 -20.72
N SER A 331 -36.91 -15.70 -21.02
CA SER A 331 -37.51 -14.43 -21.39
C SER A 331 -36.72 -13.73 -22.51
N VAL A 332 -36.33 -12.48 -22.32
CA VAL A 332 -35.65 -11.68 -23.38
C VAL A 332 -34.13 -11.76 -23.20
N LEU A 333 -33.45 -12.27 -24.22
CA LEU A 333 -32.01 -12.09 -24.38
C LEU A 333 -31.80 -10.86 -25.29
N GLY A 334 -31.31 -9.77 -24.69
CA GLY A 334 -31.07 -8.52 -25.39
C GLY A 334 -29.74 -8.56 -26.16
N THR A 335 -28.76 -7.75 -25.78
CA THR A 335 -27.39 -7.86 -26.34
C THR A 335 -26.79 -9.21 -25.92
N ASN A 336 -26.22 -9.92 -26.91
CA ASN A 336 -25.51 -11.17 -26.67
C ASN A 336 -24.27 -11.20 -27.61
N ALA A 337 -23.17 -10.56 -27.15
CA ALA A 337 -22.03 -10.24 -28.00
C ALA A 337 -20.72 -10.75 -27.38
N ASN A 338 -19.97 -11.52 -28.16
CA ASN A 338 -18.62 -12.00 -27.80
C ASN A 338 -18.55 -12.65 -26.41
N ASN A 339 -19.52 -13.53 -26.09
CA ASN A 339 -19.54 -14.26 -24.84
C ASN A 339 -18.97 -15.67 -25.02
N LEU A 340 -18.37 -16.22 -23.95
CA LEU A 340 -18.03 -17.63 -23.86
C LEU A 340 -18.89 -18.28 -22.80
N ILE A 341 -19.74 -19.24 -23.19
CA ILE A 341 -20.55 -20.05 -22.28
C ILE A 341 -20.21 -21.52 -22.54
N GLU A 342 -19.66 -22.19 -21.53
CA GLU A 342 -19.01 -23.47 -21.66
C GLU A 342 -19.91 -24.54 -22.30
N ASP A 343 -21.13 -24.65 -21.85
CA ASP A 343 -22.13 -25.65 -22.30
C ASP A 343 -22.93 -25.24 -23.55
N ASN A 344 -22.59 -24.12 -24.19
CA ASN A 344 -23.27 -23.55 -25.37
C ASN A 344 -24.72 -23.15 -25.12
N THR A 345 -25.17 -23.01 -23.91
CA THR A 345 -26.52 -22.48 -23.60
C THR A 345 -26.58 -20.96 -23.83
N CYS A 346 -27.76 -20.40 -23.93
CA CYS A 346 -27.98 -18.98 -24.29
C CYS A 346 -27.30 -18.52 -25.60
N SER A 347 -26.90 -19.42 -26.49
CA SER A 347 -26.35 -19.16 -27.83
C SER A 347 -25.19 -18.14 -27.85
N PRO A 348 -24.08 -18.41 -27.17
CA PRO A 348 -22.92 -17.53 -27.15
C PRO A 348 -22.16 -17.51 -28.48
N ALA A 349 -21.20 -16.59 -28.62
CA ALA A 349 -20.26 -16.59 -29.72
C ALA A 349 -19.24 -17.72 -29.64
N LEU A 350 -18.84 -18.10 -28.43
CA LEU A 350 -17.88 -19.19 -28.14
C LEU A 350 -18.43 -20.14 -27.08
N SER A 351 -18.02 -21.41 -27.14
CA SER A 351 -18.33 -22.43 -26.14
C SER A 351 -17.14 -23.35 -25.90
N GLY A 352 -17.18 -24.15 -24.83
CA GLY A 352 -16.14 -25.06 -24.41
C GLY A 352 -15.36 -24.54 -23.19
N ASP A 353 -14.46 -25.36 -22.70
CA ASP A 353 -13.67 -25.08 -21.49
C ASP A 353 -12.88 -23.78 -21.61
N PRO A 354 -13.13 -22.78 -20.75
CA PRO A 354 -12.40 -21.53 -20.76
C PRO A 354 -10.99 -21.64 -20.15
N MET A 355 -10.58 -22.77 -19.65
CA MET A 355 -9.27 -23.02 -19.04
C MET A 355 -8.96 -21.99 -17.94
N LEU A 356 -9.81 -21.97 -16.91
CA LEU A 356 -9.66 -21.05 -15.75
C LEU A 356 -8.70 -21.64 -14.71
N GLY A 357 -7.87 -20.79 -14.11
CA GLY A 357 -7.20 -21.07 -12.84
C GLY A 357 -8.20 -21.13 -11.68
N ALA A 358 -7.74 -21.41 -10.47
CA ALA A 358 -8.59 -21.30 -9.27
C ALA A 358 -8.96 -19.84 -8.96
N LEU A 359 -10.07 -19.61 -8.23
CA LEU A 359 -10.38 -18.31 -7.65
C LEU A 359 -9.28 -17.95 -6.65
N ALA A 360 -8.53 -16.91 -6.94
CA ALA A 360 -7.37 -16.51 -6.15
C ALA A 360 -7.15 -15.00 -6.17
N ASN A 361 -6.26 -14.54 -5.32
CA ASN A 361 -5.71 -13.20 -5.45
C ASN A 361 -4.71 -13.22 -6.63
N ASN A 362 -5.15 -12.72 -7.78
CA ASN A 362 -4.34 -12.57 -8.98
C ASN A 362 -3.92 -11.11 -9.18
N GLY A 363 -3.84 -10.34 -8.11
CA GLY A 363 -3.64 -8.89 -8.08
C GLY A 363 -4.95 -8.10 -7.98
N GLY A 364 -4.86 -6.80 -7.68
CA GLY A 364 -6.02 -5.94 -7.44
C GLY A 364 -6.67 -6.15 -6.08
N PHE A 365 -7.85 -5.54 -5.87
CA PHE A 365 -8.54 -5.53 -4.57
C PHE A 365 -9.35 -6.79 -4.28
N THR A 366 -9.73 -7.55 -5.31
CA THR A 366 -10.67 -8.67 -5.19
C THR A 366 -10.20 -9.89 -5.97
N GLN A 367 -10.62 -11.08 -5.55
CA GLN A 367 -10.23 -12.35 -6.20
C GLN A 367 -10.82 -12.49 -7.60
N THR A 368 -10.06 -13.10 -8.51
CA THR A 368 -10.46 -13.40 -9.89
C THR A 368 -10.10 -14.83 -10.27
N PHE A 369 -10.64 -15.30 -11.40
CA PHE A 369 -10.16 -16.50 -12.09
C PHE A 369 -9.20 -16.06 -13.19
N ALA A 370 -7.92 -16.44 -13.09
CA ALA A 370 -6.95 -16.20 -14.16
C ALA A 370 -7.26 -17.06 -15.39
N LEU A 371 -7.19 -16.47 -16.58
CA LEU A 371 -7.14 -17.23 -17.84
C LEU A 371 -5.79 -17.93 -17.95
N GLN A 372 -5.80 -19.22 -18.28
CA GLN A 372 -4.57 -19.97 -18.52
C GLN A 372 -4.12 -19.83 -19.97
N THR A 373 -2.84 -20.03 -20.23
CA THR A 373 -2.28 -20.02 -21.59
C THR A 373 -3.04 -20.98 -22.50
N GLY A 374 -3.53 -20.48 -23.63
CA GLY A 374 -4.33 -21.24 -24.58
C GLY A 374 -5.83 -21.21 -24.33
N SER A 375 -6.30 -20.47 -23.33
CA SER A 375 -7.74 -20.23 -23.11
C SER A 375 -8.38 -19.63 -24.38
N PRO A 376 -9.55 -20.16 -24.81
CA PRO A 376 -10.28 -19.59 -25.94
C PRO A 376 -10.89 -18.20 -25.64
N ALA A 377 -10.86 -17.75 -24.39
CA ALA A 377 -11.31 -16.43 -23.97
C ALA A 377 -10.28 -15.31 -24.25
N ILE A 378 -9.00 -15.68 -24.45
CA ILE A 378 -7.92 -14.73 -24.73
C ILE A 378 -8.11 -14.10 -26.10
N ASP A 379 -8.05 -12.77 -26.20
CA ASP A 379 -8.20 -11.97 -27.43
C ASP A 379 -9.51 -12.25 -28.22
N ALA A 380 -10.56 -12.76 -27.55
CA ALA A 380 -11.79 -13.21 -28.21
C ALA A 380 -13.00 -12.29 -27.96
N GLY A 381 -12.85 -11.30 -27.13
CA GLY A 381 -13.87 -10.30 -26.84
C GLY A 381 -13.98 -9.22 -27.92
N THR A 382 -14.85 -8.25 -27.71
CA THR A 382 -14.98 -7.05 -28.53
C THR A 382 -14.44 -5.84 -27.81
N ASN A 383 -13.71 -4.96 -28.52
CA ASN A 383 -13.26 -3.67 -27.98
C ASN A 383 -14.43 -2.66 -27.88
N ALA A 384 -15.56 -2.89 -28.57
CA ALA A 384 -16.73 -2.04 -28.49
C ALA A 384 -17.44 -2.21 -27.15
N GLY A 385 -17.33 -1.21 -26.28
CA GLY A 385 -17.90 -1.23 -24.92
C GLY A 385 -17.06 -2.00 -23.90
N CYS A 386 -15.85 -2.43 -24.26
CA CYS A 386 -14.88 -2.99 -23.32
C CYS A 386 -14.42 -1.88 -22.36
N PRO A 387 -14.39 -2.13 -21.05
CA PRO A 387 -13.80 -1.21 -20.07
C PRO A 387 -12.30 -0.97 -20.34
N ALA A 388 -11.78 0.18 -19.90
CA ALA A 388 -10.37 0.54 -20.10
C ALA A 388 -9.39 -0.36 -19.35
N ASP A 389 -9.86 -0.99 -18.30
CA ASP A 389 -9.10 -1.92 -17.44
C ASP A 389 -9.92 -3.17 -17.11
N ASP A 390 -9.30 -4.19 -16.55
CA ASP A 390 -9.95 -5.40 -16.05
C ASP A 390 -10.33 -5.27 -14.56
N GLN A 391 -10.84 -6.34 -13.92
CA GLN A 391 -11.22 -6.34 -12.51
C GLN A 391 -10.07 -5.97 -11.57
N ARG A 392 -8.85 -6.20 -11.97
CA ARG A 392 -7.63 -5.97 -11.20
C ARG A 392 -7.01 -4.61 -11.45
N GLY A 393 -7.45 -3.90 -12.51
CA GLY A 393 -6.87 -2.67 -13.01
C GLY A 393 -5.83 -2.86 -14.11
N VAL A 394 -5.70 -4.05 -14.69
CA VAL A 394 -4.87 -4.29 -15.87
C VAL A 394 -5.52 -3.65 -17.09
N LEU A 395 -4.77 -2.82 -17.81
CA LEU A 395 -5.25 -2.14 -19.01
C LEU A 395 -5.74 -3.11 -20.10
N ARG A 396 -6.84 -2.77 -20.75
CA ARG A 396 -7.44 -3.50 -21.85
C ARG A 396 -7.43 -2.70 -23.16
N PRO A 397 -7.26 -3.34 -24.32
CA PRO A 397 -6.78 -4.71 -24.48
C PRO A 397 -5.26 -4.78 -24.28
N ARG A 398 -4.75 -5.94 -23.88
CA ARG A 398 -3.28 -6.17 -23.81
C ARG A 398 -2.68 -6.51 -25.17
N ASN A 399 -3.46 -7.10 -26.05
CA ASN A 399 -3.04 -7.45 -27.42
C ASN A 399 -3.96 -6.77 -28.46
N VAL A 400 -4.77 -7.54 -29.17
CA VAL A 400 -5.58 -7.06 -30.30
C VAL A 400 -6.99 -6.69 -29.86
N THR A 401 -7.61 -7.54 -29.06
CA THR A 401 -8.96 -7.36 -28.53
C THR A 401 -9.00 -7.69 -27.06
N CYS A 402 -10.01 -7.16 -26.35
CA CYS A 402 -10.26 -7.49 -24.96
C CYS A 402 -10.47 -9.00 -24.77
N ASP A 403 -10.02 -9.54 -23.65
CA ASP A 403 -10.37 -10.89 -23.25
C ASP A 403 -11.84 -10.98 -22.80
N ILE A 404 -12.41 -12.17 -22.98
CA ILE A 404 -13.75 -12.47 -22.44
C ILE A 404 -13.63 -12.75 -20.94
N GLY A 405 -14.47 -12.09 -20.14
CA GLY A 405 -14.47 -12.23 -18.68
C GLY A 405 -13.82 -11.07 -17.95
N ALA A 406 -13.67 -11.24 -16.65
CA ALA A 406 -13.20 -10.21 -15.72
C ALA A 406 -11.67 -10.06 -15.66
N TYR A 407 -10.95 -10.95 -16.29
CA TYR A 407 -9.49 -11.03 -16.27
C TYR A 407 -8.92 -10.80 -17.67
N GLU A 408 -7.91 -9.94 -17.79
CA GLU A 408 -7.14 -9.71 -19.01
C GLU A 408 -5.81 -10.45 -18.91
N TYR A 409 -5.56 -11.36 -19.83
CA TYR A 409 -4.35 -12.18 -19.86
C TYR A 409 -3.14 -11.36 -20.32
N SER A 410 -2.01 -11.55 -19.65
CA SER A 410 -0.71 -11.04 -20.08
C SER A 410 0.30 -12.15 -20.11
N SER A 411 1.10 -12.19 -21.19
CA SER A 411 2.25 -13.10 -21.29
C SER A 411 3.52 -12.47 -20.71
N ASP A 412 3.48 -11.21 -20.29
CA ASP A 412 4.61 -10.54 -19.66
C ASP A 412 4.84 -11.11 -18.27
N ALA A 413 6.05 -11.62 -18.05
CA ALA A 413 6.52 -12.19 -16.79
C ALA A 413 7.81 -11.50 -16.30
N THR A 414 8.15 -10.33 -16.87
CA THR A 414 9.26 -9.53 -16.36
C THR A 414 8.83 -8.76 -15.12
N PHE A 415 9.74 -8.59 -14.18
CA PHE A 415 9.47 -7.88 -12.95
C PHE A 415 10.16 -6.52 -12.99
N PRO A 416 9.46 -5.41 -12.71
CA PRO A 416 10.10 -4.12 -12.62
C PRO A 416 11.14 -4.10 -11.48
N THR A 417 12.22 -3.38 -11.72
CA THR A 417 13.26 -3.13 -10.72
C THR A 417 13.61 -1.64 -10.70
N VAL A 418 14.14 -1.13 -9.60
CA VAL A 418 14.67 0.23 -9.56
C VAL A 418 16.08 0.22 -10.15
N ILE A 419 16.29 0.99 -11.24
CA ILE A 419 17.60 1.14 -11.88
C ILE A 419 18.44 2.16 -11.14
N THR A 420 17.84 3.32 -10.78
CA THR A 420 18.58 4.44 -10.17
C THR A 420 17.63 5.40 -9.43
N THR A 421 18.22 6.20 -8.55
CA THR A 421 17.59 7.37 -7.94
C THR A 421 18.46 8.60 -8.12
N SER A 422 17.88 9.79 -8.15
CA SER A 422 18.64 11.04 -8.16
C SER A 422 19.31 11.36 -6.82
N LEU A 423 18.94 10.64 -5.75
CA LEU A 423 19.68 10.70 -4.49
C LEU A 423 21.08 10.16 -4.70
N VAL A 424 22.08 10.87 -4.23
CA VAL A 424 23.48 10.45 -4.33
C VAL A 424 23.96 9.96 -2.97
N ALA A 425 24.65 8.84 -2.96
CA ALA A 425 25.16 8.22 -1.73
C ALA A 425 26.30 8.98 -1.07
N SER A 426 26.78 10.07 -1.67
CA SER A 426 27.72 11.00 -1.05
C SER A 426 26.97 12.03 -0.21
N TYR A 427 27.68 12.66 0.74
CA TYR A 427 27.13 13.73 1.56
C TYR A 427 26.45 14.80 0.71
N ILE A 428 25.15 15.02 0.94
CA ILE A 428 24.37 16.07 0.29
C ILE A 428 24.46 17.30 1.17
N THR A 429 25.04 18.40 0.66
CA THR A 429 25.20 19.64 1.43
C THR A 429 23.96 20.53 1.45
N THR A 430 23.01 20.26 0.57
CA THR A 430 21.69 20.90 0.55
C THR A 430 20.66 19.80 0.51
N GLY A 431 19.90 19.63 1.59
CA GLY A 431 18.90 18.59 1.68
C GLY A 431 17.86 18.71 0.54
N PRO A 432 17.60 17.64 -0.21
CA PRO A 432 16.61 17.67 -1.28
C PRO A 432 15.19 17.83 -0.70
N SER A 433 14.34 18.57 -1.42
CA SER A 433 12.90 18.62 -1.19
C SER A 433 12.13 17.73 -2.17
N ALA A 434 12.82 17.12 -3.13
CA ALA A 434 12.31 16.15 -4.07
C ALA A 434 13.44 15.29 -4.61
N PHE A 435 13.12 14.09 -5.08
CA PHE A 435 14.07 13.19 -5.77
C PHE A 435 13.34 12.35 -6.80
N THR A 436 14.10 11.74 -7.73
CA THR A 436 13.52 10.83 -8.72
C THR A 436 13.92 9.39 -8.47
N VAL A 437 13.07 8.47 -8.91
CA VAL A 437 13.32 7.02 -8.96
C VAL A 437 13.01 6.54 -10.37
N THR A 438 13.95 5.85 -11.01
CA THR A 438 13.79 5.32 -12.37
C THR A 438 13.73 3.81 -12.33
N PHE A 439 12.73 3.26 -13.02
CA PHE A 439 12.44 1.81 -13.08
C PHE A 439 13.01 1.19 -14.36
N SER A 440 13.17 -0.13 -14.37
CA SER A 440 13.65 -0.90 -15.54
C SER A 440 12.66 -0.95 -16.68
N GLU A 441 11.40 -0.75 -16.38
CA GLU A 441 10.27 -0.81 -17.31
C GLU A 441 9.12 0.05 -16.81
N ASN A 442 8.03 0.12 -17.57
CA ASN A 442 6.84 0.85 -17.17
C ASN A 442 6.21 0.22 -15.93
N VAL A 443 5.82 1.03 -14.97
CA VAL A 443 5.07 0.62 -13.77
C VAL A 443 3.68 1.24 -13.77
N ALA A 444 2.73 0.63 -13.05
CA ALA A 444 1.33 1.03 -13.09
C ALA A 444 1.11 2.38 -12.39
N ASP A 445 0.36 3.25 -13.08
CA ASP A 445 -0.07 4.58 -12.62
C ASP A 445 -1.60 4.62 -12.69
N TYR A 446 -2.25 4.42 -11.56
CA TYR A 446 -3.70 4.37 -11.46
C TYR A 446 -4.29 5.74 -11.17
N ALA A 447 -5.52 5.98 -11.60
CA ALA A 447 -6.20 7.23 -11.31
C ALA A 447 -6.45 7.39 -9.80
N GLY A 448 -6.00 8.50 -9.19
CA GLY A 448 -6.34 8.90 -7.83
C GLY A 448 -5.28 8.63 -6.75
N ASN A 449 -4.11 8.11 -7.08
CA ASN A 449 -2.91 7.99 -6.20
C ASN A 449 -3.14 7.31 -4.83
N SER A 450 -4.16 6.47 -4.69
CA SER A 450 -4.51 5.78 -3.45
C SER A 450 -4.49 4.25 -3.57
N ASN A 451 -4.35 3.73 -4.81
CA ASN A 451 -4.20 2.30 -5.02
C ASN A 451 -2.87 1.83 -4.42
N PRO A 452 -2.81 0.76 -3.61
CA PRO A 452 -1.56 0.25 -3.07
C PRO A 452 -0.54 -0.14 -4.16
N ASN A 453 -1.00 -0.56 -5.33
CA ASN A 453 -0.13 -0.97 -6.45
C ASN A 453 0.35 0.18 -7.33
N ASP A 454 -0.01 1.42 -6.99
CA ASP A 454 0.22 2.61 -7.79
C ASP A 454 1.60 3.22 -7.56
N VAL A 455 2.35 3.45 -8.62
CA VAL A 455 3.65 4.13 -8.57
C VAL A 455 3.55 5.56 -8.05
N THR A 456 2.39 6.21 -8.17
CA THR A 456 2.17 7.57 -7.68
C THR A 456 1.60 7.63 -6.26
N ASN A 457 1.33 6.49 -5.64
CA ASN A 457 0.92 6.45 -4.24
C ASN A 457 2.09 6.79 -3.30
N PRO A 458 2.02 7.88 -2.51
CA PRO A 458 3.11 8.31 -1.64
C PRO A 458 3.55 7.27 -0.60
N VAL A 459 2.66 6.38 -0.16
CA VAL A 459 2.99 5.34 0.84
C VAL A 459 3.96 4.28 0.31
N ASN A 460 4.12 4.19 -1.02
CA ASN A 460 5.04 3.28 -1.68
C ASN A 460 6.50 3.76 -1.67
N TYR A 461 6.77 4.91 -1.06
CA TYR A 461 8.08 5.49 -0.86
C TYR A 461 8.27 5.81 0.63
N LEU A 462 8.78 4.84 1.39
CA LEU A 462 9.05 5.03 2.80
C LEU A 462 10.44 5.66 2.98
N LEU A 463 10.49 6.92 3.37
CA LEU A 463 11.71 7.62 3.70
C LEU A 463 11.84 7.76 5.21
N VAL A 464 12.94 7.25 5.76
CA VAL A 464 13.17 7.16 7.21
C VAL A 464 14.45 7.88 7.58
N GLU A 465 14.41 8.68 8.64
CA GLU A 465 15.59 9.19 9.35
C GLU A 465 15.91 8.24 10.50
N ASN A 466 17.18 7.92 10.70
CA ASN A 466 17.60 7.10 11.84
C ASN A 466 17.31 7.82 13.16
N GLY A 467 16.84 7.08 14.15
CA GLY A 467 16.43 7.63 15.43
C GLY A 467 17.58 8.05 16.36
N ALA A 468 17.26 8.22 17.63
CA ALA A 468 18.20 8.68 18.65
C ALA A 468 19.34 7.68 18.94
N ASP A 469 19.16 6.40 18.61
CA ASP A 469 20.17 5.37 18.73
C ASP A 469 21.18 5.36 17.55
N ASN A 470 20.97 6.21 16.53
CA ASN A 470 21.74 6.29 15.29
C ASN A 470 21.74 5.00 14.45
N ALA A 471 20.75 4.13 14.62
CA ALA A 471 20.57 2.92 13.84
C ALA A 471 19.23 2.98 13.07
N PHE A 472 19.12 2.25 11.97
CA PHE A 472 17.84 2.03 11.32
C PHE A 472 17.22 0.75 11.84
N ASN A 473 16.14 0.87 12.58
CA ASN A 473 15.34 -0.25 13.10
C ASN A 473 14.32 -0.74 12.06
N THR A 474 13.88 0.15 11.17
CA THR A 474 12.99 -0.16 10.04
C THR A 474 13.75 -0.94 8.96
N ALA A 475 13.27 -2.14 8.66
CA ALA A 475 13.94 -3.07 7.74
C ALA A 475 13.26 -3.20 6.38
N SER A 476 11.95 -2.96 6.28
CA SER A 476 11.17 -3.08 5.03
C SER A 476 9.89 -2.26 5.12
N CYS A 477 9.25 -2.01 3.97
CA CYS A 477 7.91 -1.41 3.90
C CYS A 477 6.86 -2.30 4.60
N ALA A 478 6.91 -3.61 4.40
CA ALA A 478 5.98 -4.56 5.02
C ALA A 478 6.10 -4.59 6.55
N GLY A 479 7.30 -4.35 7.09
CA GLY A 479 7.53 -4.26 8.54
C GLY A 479 7.05 -2.95 9.16
N GLY A 480 6.80 -1.93 8.35
CA GLY A 480 6.43 -0.59 8.80
C GLY A 480 7.54 0.11 9.59
N LEU A 481 7.21 1.29 10.10
CA LEU A 481 8.12 2.10 10.90
C LEU A 481 8.34 1.46 12.29
N LEU A 482 9.58 1.30 12.69
CA LEU A 482 9.95 0.61 13.94
C LEU A 482 10.80 1.50 14.86
N ALA A 483 10.65 1.27 16.17
CA ALA A 483 11.40 1.89 17.26
C ALA A 483 11.38 3.44 17.23
N ASP A 484 12.54 4.07 17.30
CA ASP A 484 12.70 5.53 17.32
C ASP A 484 13.02 6.12 15.95
N ASP A 485 13.00 5.29 14.88
CA ASP A 485 13.09 5.79 13.50
C ASP A 485 11.99 6.82 13.20
N THR A 486 12.31 7.85 12.46
CA THR A 486 11.36 8.91 12.14
C THR A 486 11.02 8.91 10.65
N GLN A 487 9.73 8.81 10.31
CA GLN A 487 9.29 8.90 8.92
C GLN A 487 9.33 10.34 8.42
N VAL A 488 9.91 10.55 7.24
CA VAL A 488 9.80 11.79 6.49
C VAL A 488 8.60 11.72 5.56
N ALA A 489 7.71 12.70 5.66
CA ALA A 489 6.48 12.72 4.88
C ALA A 489 6.76 12.94 3.39
N VAL A 490 6.32 11.99 2.55
CA VAL A 490 6.16 12.14 1.10
C VAL A 490 4.78 12.75 0.86
N ILE A 491 4.72 13.95 0.28
CA ILE A 491 3.46 14.69 0.07
C ILE A 491 2.88 14.56 -1.33
N GLY A 492 3.65 13.98 -2.26
CA GLY A 492 3.17 13.74 -3.61
C GLY A 492 4.19 13.02 -4.47
N VAL A 493 3.70 12.26 -5.43
CA VAL A 493 4.50 11.57 -6.43
C VAL A 493 3.86 11.80 -7.79
N THR A 494 4.68 12.07 -8.81
CA THR A 494 4.25 12.11 -10.21
C THR A 494 5.08 11.12 -11.00
N TYR A 495 4.49 10.51 -12.03
CA TYR A 495 5.15 9.49 -12.84
C TYR A 495 5.20 9.89 -14.32
N ASN A 496 6.27 9.52 -14.99
CA ASN A 496 6.44 9.67 -16.43
C ASN A 496 6.66 8.29 -17.06
N ALA A 497 5.63 7.77 -17.70
CA ALA A 497 5.62 6.45 -18.33
C ALA A 497 6.53 6.35 -19.58
N VAL A 498 7.05 7.46 -20.12
CA VAL A 498 8.00 7.44 -21.25
C VAL A 498 9.43 7.23 -20.78
N THR A 499 9.76 7.78 -19.62
CA THR A 499 11.11 7.68 -19.03
C THR A 499 11.16 6.68 -17.87
N PHE A 500 10.02 6.06 -17.51
CA PHE A 500 9.85 5.15 -16.38
C PHE A 500 10.33 5.76 -15.06
N THR A 501 10.07 7.06 -14.86
CA THR A 501 10.64 7.82 -13.74
C THR A 501 9.55 8.46 -12.92
N SER A 502 9.54 8.18 -11.62
CA SER A 502 8.74 8.91 -10.64
C SER A 502 9.53 10.08 -10.07
N ASN A 503 8.84 11.20 -9.80
CA ASN A 503 9.36 12.34 -9.05
C ASN A 503 8.63 12.41 -7.71
N VAL A 504 9.37 12.18 -6.64
CA VAL A 504 8.88 12.11 -5.26
C VAL A 504 9.10 13.43 -4.58
N THR A 505 8.05 14.05 -4.07
CA THR A 505 8.07 15.37 -3.41
C THR A 505 7.90 15.22 -1.90
N LEU A 506 8.78 15.87 -1.15
CA LEU A 506 8.79 15.87 0.31
C LEU A 506 8.10 17.11 0.88
N SER A 507 7.72 17.08 2.16
CA SER A 507 7.12 18.21 2.86
C SER A 507 8.04 19.43 3.01
N GLY A 508 9.33 19.29 2.71
CA GLY A 508 10.34 20.34 2.75
C GLY A 508 11.73 19.80 2.44
N ALA A 509 12.72 20.67 2.45
CA ALA A 509 14.11 20.25 2.32
C ALA A 509 14.53 19.43 3.55
N LEU A 510 15.21 18.31 3.32
CA LEU A 510 15.66 17.43 4.40
C LEU A 510 16.67 18.14 5.31
N PRO A 511 16.50 18.07 6.63
CA PRO A 511 17.50 18.53 7.59
C PRO A 511 18.83 17.76 7.49
N VAL A 512 19.82 18.19 8.23
CA VAL A 512 21.03 17.40 8.47
C VAL A 512 20.64 16.13 9.21
N GLY A 513 20.96 14.97 8.64
CA GLY A 513 20.56 13.67 9.18
C GLY A 513 21.04 12.50 8.32
N VAL A 514 20.79 11.30 8.79
CA VAL A 514 21.07 10.05 8.07
C VAL A 514 19.75 9.42 7.65
N TYR A 515 19.60 9.15 6.37
CA TYR A 515 18.34 8.75 5.77
C TYR A 515 18.42 7.42 5.04
N ARG A 516 17.30 6.69 5.06
CA ARG A 516 17.08 5.48 4.29
C ARG A 516 15.77 5.60 3.50
N LEU A 517 15.88 5.45 2.18
CA LEU A 517 14.74 5.33 1.30
C LEU A 517 14.43 3.86 1.05
N PHE A 518 13.17 3.48 1.19
CA PHE A 518 12.62 2.24 0.65
C PHE A 518 11.69 2.60 -0.51
N VAL A 519 11.85 1.92 -1.66
CA VAL A 519 10.81 1.86 -2.69
C VAL A 519 10.15 0.50 -2.56
N CYS A 520 8.88 0.50 -2.22
CA CYS A 520 8.18 -0.66 -1.68
C CYS A 520 7.90 -1.72 -2.75
N GLY A 521 8.67 -2.81 -2.75
CA GLY A 521 8.41 -4.01 -3.54
C GLY A 521 7.69 -5.09 -2.74
N THR A 522 7.86 -5.11 -1.39
CA THR A 522 7.24 -6.11 -0.52
C THR A 522 5.75 -5.85 -0.25
N THR A 523 5.22 -4.68 -0.60
CA THR A 523 3.82 -4.31 -0.31
C THR A 523 3.08 -3.81 -1.54
N SER A 524 3.78 -3.37 -2.62
CA SER A 524 3.11 -2.67 -3.73
C SER A 524 4.07 -2.34 -4.88
N ILE A 525 3.72 -1.44 -5.75
CA ILE A 525 4.29 -1.10 -7.05
C ILE A 525 4.39 -2.33 -7.95
N VAL A 526 3.56 -2.33 -8.96
CA VAL A 526 3.52 -3.37 -9.98
C VAL A 526 3.74 -2.75 -11.36
N ASP A 527 4.07 -3.57 -12.34
CA ASP A 527 3.96 -3.16 -13.74
C ASP A 527 2.50 -3.22 -14.22
N PRO A 528 2.17 -2.79 -15.44
CA PRO A 528 0.83 -2.91 -16.00
C PRO A 528 0.34 -4.36 -16.19
N SER A 529 1.19 -5.36 -16.04
CA SER A 529 0.87 -6.79 -16.06
C SER A 529 0.70 -7.38 -14.67
N LEU A 530 0.81 -6.55 -13.63
CA LEU A 530 0.77 -6.87 -12.22
C LEU A 530 1.94 -7.72 -11.73
N ASN A 531 3.07 -7.71 -12.44
CA ASN A 531 4.31 -8.23 -11.89
C ASN A 531 4.82 -7.25 -10.82
N GLU A 532 5.05 -7.75 -9.62
CA GLU A 532 5.46 -6.94 -8.48
C GLU A 532 6.91 -6.46 -8.60
N LEU A 533 7.22 -5.26 -8.13
CA LEU A 533 8.59 -4.74 -8.03
C LEU A 533 9.48 -5.74 -7.29
N ASN A 534 10.61 -6.12 -7.89
CA ASN A 534 11.52 -7.14 -7.38
C ASN A 534 10.81 -8.50 -7.08
N ASN A 535 9.75 -8.83 -7.82
CA ASN A 535 8.92 -10.02 -7.61
C ASN A 535 8.29 -10.10 -6.20
N GLY A 536 7.99 -8.98 -5.57
CA GLY A 536 7.43 -8.93 -4.22
C GLY A 536 8.36 -9.41 -3.10
N LEU A 537 9.60 -9.78 -3.43
CA LEU A 537 10.52 -10.42 -2.48
C LEU A 537 11.32 -9.42 -1.63
N SER A 538 11.53 -8.22 -2.15
CA SER A 538 12.33 -7.20 -1.46
C SER A 538 11.98 -5.78 -1.89
N ASP A 539 12.16 -4.84 -0.97
CA ASP A 539 12.13 -3.42 -1.29
C ASP A 539 13.46 -2.99 -1.92
N TYR A 540 13.43 -1.95 -2.76
CA TYR A 540 14.67 -1.24 -3.10
C TYR A 540 15.06 -0.35 -1.92
N ILE A 541 16.33 -0.48 -1.46
CA ILE A 541 16.84 0.26 -0.30
C ILE A 541 18.00 1.17 -0.73
N PHE A 542 17.93 2.45 -0.33
CA PHE A 542 18.97 3.43 -0.59
C PHE A 542 19.25 4.27 0.64
N ASN A 543 20.52 4.30 1.08
CA ASN A 543 20.97 5.11 2.23
C ASN A 543 21.73 6.35 1.78
N PHE A 544 21.51 7.49 2.44
CA PHE A 544 22.23 8.75 2.17
C PHE A 544 22.30 9.63 3.41
N VAL A 545 23.17 10.64 3.37
CA VAL A 545 23.40 11.59 4.47
C VAL A 545 23.24 13.01 3.97
N VAL A 546 22.48 13.81 4.69
CA VAL A 546 22.42 15.26 4.52
C VAL A 546 23.33 15.88 5.59
N THR A 547 24.29 16.71 5.19
CA THR A 547 25.28 17.32 6.09
C THR A 547 25.60 18.74 5.67
N THR A 548 26.04 19.57 6.60
CA THR A 548 26.60 20.90 6.30
C THR A 548 28.07 20.85 5.92
N ALA A 549 28.70 19.69 6.04
CA ALA A 549 30.10 19.53 5.70
C ALA A 549 30.31 19.39 4.19
N SER A 550 31.08 20.30 3.60
CA SER A 550 31.57 20.17 2.23
C SER A 550 32.46 18.93 2.12
N THR A 551 32.25 18.07 1.10
CA THR A 551 33.18 16.99 0.78
C THR A 551 34.55 17.57 0.51
N ALA A 552 35.50 17.31 1.41
CA ALA A 552 36.85 17.80 1.23
C ALA A 552 37.54 17.00 0.13
N ASN A 553 38.02 17.69 -0.90
CA ASN A 553 39.03 17.13 -1.76
C ASN A 553 40.33 17.05 -0.94
N ALA A 554 40.62 15.88 -0.39
CA ALA A 554 41.84 15.67 0.35
C ALA A 554 43.06 15.84 -0.58
N SER A 555 43.93 16.72 -0.23
CA SER A 555 45.16 17.00 -1.02
C SER A 555 46.28 16.00 -0.72
N SER A 556 46.20 15.23 0.37
CA SER A 556 47.22 14.26 0.73
C SER A 556 46.62 13.07 1.52
N LEU A 557 47.09 11.86 1.24
CA LEU A 557 46.78 10.67 1.99
C LEU A 557 47.65 10.56 3.26
N PRO A 558 47.12 9.98 4.35
CA PRO A 558 47.90 9.78 5.55
C PRO A 558 49.06 8.79 5.33
N SER A 559 50.08 8.87 6.16
CA SER A 559 51.14 7.86 6.23
C SER A 559 50.62 6.66 7.02
N THR A 560 50.56 5.50 6.38
CA THR A 560 49.94 4.29 6.94
C THR A 560 50.97 3.19 7.19
N GLY A 561 52.05 3.51 7.84
CA GLY A 561 53.12 2.56 8.19
C GLY A 561 54.13 3.15 9.16
N PHE A 562 54.61 2.30 10.04
CA PHE A 562 55.73 2.62 10.93
C PHE A 562 57.03 2.16 10.29
N ALA A 563 58.15 2.73 10.74
CA ALA A 563 59.46 2.31 10.25
C ALA A 563 59.70 0.82 10.55
N PRO A 564 60.01 -0.03 9.57
CA PRO A 564 60.28 -1.44 9.79
C PRO A 564 61.41 -1.64 10.81
N ASN A 565 61.23 -2.60 11.72
CA ASN A 565 62.16 -2.95 12.79
C ASN A 565 62.44 -1.83 13.83
N ARG A 566 61.51 -0.88 13.98
CA ARG A 566 61.55 0.10 15.07
C ARG A 566 60.35 -0.01 15.96
N ILE A 567 60.57 -0.02 17.28
CA ILE A 567 59.49 0.02 18.27
C ILE A 567 58.96 1.46 18.33
N THR A 568 57.67 1.65 18.08
CA THR A 568 57.00 2.94 18.18
C THR A 568 55.87 2.86 19.20
N THR A 569 55.83 3.79 20.14
CA THR A 569 54.71 3.89 21.08
C THR A 569 53.53 4.58 20.33
N LEU A 570 52.39 3.92 20.26
CA LEU A 570 51.18 4.48 19.70
C LEU A 570 50.66 5.62 20.58
N PRO A 571 50.25 6.75 20.01
CA PRO A 571 49.59 7.81 20.75
C PRO A 571 48.23 7.28 21.25
N VAL A 572 47.85 7.64 22.49
CA VAL A 572 46.56 7.35 23.04
C VAL A 572 45.52 8.18 22.31
N GLN A 573 44.52 7.53 21.72
CA GLN A 573 43.46 8.23 21.05
C GLN A 573 42.57 8.95 22.06
N PRO A 574 42.26 10.23 21.89
CA PRO A 574 41.25 10.94 22.66
C PRO A 574 39.87 10.27 22.50
N ALA A 575 39.09 10.16 23.58
CA ALA A 575 37.80 9.48 23.59
C ALA A 575 36.78 10.11 22.59
N GLU A 576 36.87 11.41 22.37
CA GLU A 576 36.08 12.19 21.43
C GLU A 576 36.41 11.93 19.94
N LEU A 577 37.55 11.36 19.63
CA LEU A 577 37.93 10.93 18.29
C LEU A 577 37.67 9.44 18.04
N ALA A 578 37.21 8.72 19.07
CA ALA A 578 36.86 7.32 18.94
C ALA A 578 35.46 7.15 18.34
N TYR A 579 35.36 6.59 17.14
CA TYR A 579 34.09 6.13 16.56
C TYR A 579 33.65 4.85 17.26
N ARG A 580 32.85 4.98 18.31
CA ARG A 580 32.44 3.84 19.17
C ARG A 580 31.22 3.07 18.67
N ALA A 581 30.52 3.55 17.62
CA ALA A 581 29.18 3.07 17.30
C ALA A 581 29.00 2.66 15.83
N MET A 582 30.01 2.02 15.22
CA MET A 582 29.86 1.57 13.83
C MET A 582 29.30 0.13 13.71
N GLY A 583 28.76 -0.41 14.78
CA GLY A 583 28.14 -1.73 14.79
C GLY A 583 29.10 -2.87 14.39
N ASP A 584 28.53 -3.94 13.85
CA ASP A 584 29.29 -5.11 13.35
C ASP A 584 29.79 -4.85 11.91
N LEU A 585 30.75 -3.92 11.79
CA LEU A 585 31.35 -3.51 10.52
C LEU A 585 32.81 -3.99 10.42
N TRP A 586 33.07 -4.91 9.49
CA TRP A 586 34.41 -5.46 9.30
C TRP A 586 34.72 -5.83 7.84
N LEU A 587 35.99 -5.89 7.51
CA LEU A 587 36.55 -6.17 6.19
C LEU A 587 37.09 -7.61 6.13
N GLU A 588 36.80 -8.31 5.04
CA GLU A 588 37.39 -9.58 4.69
C GLU A 588 38.00 -9.52 3.29
N ILE A 589 39.23 -10.03 3.16
CA ILE A 589 39.90 -10.21 1.88
C ILE A 589 40.34 -11.67 1.78
N PRO A 590 39.52 -12.54 1.21
CA PRO A 590 39.74 -14.00 1.23
C PRO A 590 41.08 -14.42 0.60
N ALA A 591 41.48 -13.83 -0.51
CA ALA A 591 42.73 -14.13 -1.22
C ALA A 591 43.99 -13.89 -0.34
N LEU A 592 43.89 -12.98 0.63
CA LEU A 592 44.97 -12.60 1.53
C LEU A 592 44.77 -13.14 2.95
N LYS A 593 43.65 -13.80 3.23
CA LYS A 593 43.23 -14.29 4.57
C LYS A 593 43.17 -13.16 5.60
N ILE A 594 42.80 -11.95 5.16
CA ILE A 594 42.67 -10.79 6.02
C ILE A 594 41.25 -10.72 6.57
N LYS A 595 41.12 -10.49 7.86
CA LYS A 595 39.90 -10.08 8.56
C LYS A 595 40.27 -8.92 9.48
N SER A 596 39.59 -7.78 9.35
CA SER A 596 39.92 -6.57 10.10
C SER A 596 38.66 -5.77 10.40
N VAL A 597 38.54 -5.29 11.62
CA VAL A 597 37.45 -4.37 11.98
C VAL A 597 37.65 -3.06 11.24
N ILE A 598 36.55 -2.48 10.71
CA ILE A 598 36.55 -1.16 10.11
C ILE A 598 36.18 -0.14 11.20
N VAL A 599 37.04 0.85 11.39
CA VAL A 599 36.80 1.96 12.33
C VAL A 599 36.83 3.30 11.59
N GLY A 600 36.04 4.27 12.01
CA GLY A 600 36.03 5.60 11.42
C GLY A 600 37.29 6.37 11.80
N VAL A 601 37.89 7.04 10.81
CA VAL A 601 39.02 7.96 11.02
C VAL A 601 38.53 9.39 10.78
N PRO A 602 38.33 10.21 11.84
CA PRO A 602 37.87 11.58 11.68
C PRO A 602 38.82 12.39 10.82
N GLN A 603 38.27 13.24 9.96
CA GLN A 603 39.07 14.22 9.22
C GLN A 603 39.36 15.41 10.11
N ALA A 604 40.64 15.79 10.21
CA ALA A 604 41.07 16.97 10.93
C ALA A 604 40.67 18.27 10.18
N SER A 605 40.72 19.40 10.89
CA SER A 605 40.38 20.72 10.31
C SER A 605 41.25 21.15 9.12
N ASP A 606 42.48 20.63 9.05
CA ASP A 606 43.41 20.80 7.93
C ASP A 606 43.21 19.81 6.78
N LYS A 607 42.13 19.05 6.86
CA LYS A 607 41.73 18.01 5.87
C LYS A 607 42.65 16.79 5.80
N THR A 608 43.43 16.55 6.83
CA THR A 608 44.25 15.33 7.00
C THR A 608 43.55 14.29 7.87
N TRP A 609 44.12 13.09 7.94
CA TRP A 609 43.67 12.00 8.83
C TRP A 609 44.86 11.50 9.64
N ASN A 610 44.68 11.40 10.95
CA ASN A 610 45.63 10.70 11.81
C ASN A 610 45.24 9.22 11.90
N VAL A 611 46.08 8.36 11.39
CA VAL A 611 45.88 6.89 11.34
C VAL A 611 46.86 6.10 12.20
N ASP A 612 47.75 6.79 12.94
CA ASP A 612 48.81 6.13 13.73
C ASP A 612 48.25 5.16 14.80
N TRP A 613 47.05 5.40 15.28
CA TRP A 613 46.37 4.63 16.31
C TRP A 613 45.60 3.39 15.80
N LEU A 614 45.51 3.15 14.50
CA LEU A 614 44.68 2.09 13.91
C LEU A 614 45.10 0.67 14.36
N GLY A 615 46.38 0.43 14.64
CA GLY A 615 46.87 -0.90 15.00
C GLY A 615 46.55 -1.92 13.90
N ALA A 616 45.81 -2.96 14.24
CA ALA A 616 45.37 -4.01 13.31
C ALA A 616 44.00 -3.74 12.64
N ASN A 617 43.43 -2.55 12.82
CA ASN A 617 42.14 -2.19 12.23
C ASN A 617 42.28 -1.56 10.85
N ALA A 618 41.28 -1.67 10.02
CA ALA A 618 41.10 -0.89 8.82
C ALA A 618 40.40 0.43 9.17
N GLY A 619 40.96 1.57 8.72
CA GLY A 619 40.41 2.89 8.96
C GLY A 619 39.57 3.35 7.76
N TRP A 620 38.31 3.66 7.94
CA TRP A 620 37.53 4.39 6.94
C TRP A 620 37.80 5.88 7.09
N LEU A 621 38.28 6.49 6.00
CA LEU A 621 38.59 7.92 5.98
C LEU A 621 37.31 8.75 5.88
N ASN A 622 36.87 9.36 6.98
CA ASN A 622 35.69 10.21 7.00
C ASN A 622 35.85 11.37 6.00
N GLY A 623 34.76 11.68 5.29
CA GLY A 623 34.75 12.57 4.13
C GLY A 623 34.73 11.81 2.79
N THR A 624 34.86 10.47 2.81
CA THR A 624 34.57 9.57 1.70
C THR A 624 33.27 8.87 1.94
N ALA A 625 32.70 8.16 0.94
CA ALA A 625 31.47 7.42 1.14
C ALA A 625 31.61 6.41 2.29
N PHE A 626 30.51 6.18 3.03
CA PHE A 626 30.49 5.14 4.05
C PHE A 626 30.69 3.76 3.39
N PRO A 627 31.49 2.84 3.98
CA PRO A 627 31.63 1.49 3.46
C PRO A 627 30.25 0.83 3.32
N THR A 628 29.91 0.34 2.15
CA THR A 628 28.62 -0.20 1.70
C THR A 628 27.69 0.79 1.01
N TRP A 629 27.96 2.08 1.02
CA TRP A 629 27.16 3.08 0.32
C TRP A 629 27.64 3.34 -1.10
N ASN A 630 26.76 3.87 -1.95
CA ASN A 630 27.12 4.33 -3.28
C ASN A 630 28.17 5.45 -3.20
N GLY A 631 29.11 5.42 -4.13
CA GLY A 631 30.24 6.33 -4.16
C GLY A 631 31.55 5.59 -3.95
N ASN A 632 32.56 6.30 -3.48
CA ASN A 632 33.87 5.71 -3.25
C ASN A 632 34.24 5.74 -1.77
N SER A 633 34.17 4.60 -1.12
CA SER A 633 34.63 4.39 0.26
C SER A 633 36.13 4.17 0.26
N VAL A 634 36.86 4.94 1.03
CA VAL A 634 38.31 4.80 1.13
C VAL A 634 38.69 4.22 2.48
N LEU A 635 39.27 3.02 2.44
CA LEU A 635 39.80 2.33 3.61
C LEU A 635 41.33 2.36 3.58
N THR A 636 41.92 2.55 4.74
CA THR A 636 43.37 2.49 4.93
C THR A 636 43.71 1.55 6.08
N ALA A 637 44.88 0.91 6.05
CA ALA A 637 45.45 0.19 7.18
C ALA A 637 47.00 0.17 7.05
N HIS A 638 47.65 -0.12 8.15
CA HIS A 638 49.11 -0.12 8.17
C HIS A 638 49.71 -1.23 7.31
N VAL A 639 50.76 -0.88 6.59
CA VAL A 639 51.63 -1.82 5.87
C VAL A 639 52.62 -2.50 6.82
N THR A 640 53.04 -1.79 7.86
CA THR A 640 53.94 -2.29 8.92
C THR A 640 53.39 -1.82 10.26
N ASP A 641 53.29 -2.72 11.25
CA ASP A 641 52.88 -2.36 12.60
C ASP A 641 54.02 -1.69 13.41
N THR A 642 53.69 -1.33 14.66
CA THR A 642 54.63 -0.66 15.56
C THR A 642 55.83 -1.51 15.96
N ASN A 643 55.81 -2.82 15.74
CA ASN A 643 56.89 -3.75 16.02
C ASN A 643 57.69 -4.09 14.74
N GLY A 644 57.37 -3.49 13.60
CA GLY A 644 58.00 -3.76 12.31
C GLY A 644 57.47 -5.03 11.63
N LEU A 645 56.40 -5.65 12.15
CA LEU A 645 55.76 -6.77 11.51
C LEU A 645 54.78 -6.33 10.42
N PRO A 646 54.44 -7.23 9.44
CA PRO A 646 53.46 -6.90 8.40
C PRO A 646 52.10 -6.53 9.02
N GLY A 647 51.63 -5.34 8.70
CA GLY A 647 50.30 -4.87 9.07
C GLY A 647 49.16 -5.43 8.18
N PRO A 648 47.90 -5.06 8.46
CA PRO A 648 46.74 -5.64 7.76
C PRO A 648 46.79 -5.46 6.25
N PHE A 649 47.34 -4.36 5.74
CA PHE A 649 47.42 -4.07 4.30
C PHE A 649 48.77 -4.33 3.67
N ALA A 650 49.69 -5.03 4.35
CA ALA A 650 51.04 -5.33 3.83
C ALA A 650 51.01 -6.03 2.45
N ALA A 651 50.03 -6.88 2.23
CA ALA A 651 49.93 -7.73 1.06
C ALA A 651 48.94 -7.26 -0.01
N ILE A 652 48.22 -6.12 0.15
CA ILE A 652 47.17 -5.71 -0.82
C ILE A 652 47.73 -5.47 -2.23
N LYS A 653 49.03 -5.27 -2.36
CA LYS A 653 49.72 -5.15 -3.68
C LYS A 653 49.63 -6.40 -4.54
N SER A 654 49.36 -7.58 -3.94
CA SER A 654 49.24 -8.83 -4.66
C SER A 654 47.82 -9.13 -5.14
N LEU A 655 46.84 -8.27 -4.82
CA LEU A 655 45.49 -8.37 -5.34
C LEU A 655 45.46 -8.12 -6.83
N THR A 656 44.74 -8.95 -7.53
CA THR A 656 44.57 -8.94 -9.00
C THR A 656 43.13 -8.67 -9.40
N TYR A 657 42.89 -8.37 -10.66
CA TYR A 657 41.56 -8.20 -11.21
C TYR A 657 40.69 -9.42 -10.91
N GLY A 658 39.51 -9.22 -10.36
CA GLY A 658 38.57 -10.30 -10.01
C GLY A 658 38.63 -10.78 -8.57
N ASP A 659 39.71 -10.44 -7.82
CA ASP A 659 39.78 -10.79 -6.38
C ASP A 659 38.64 -10.12 -5.59
N LYS A 660 38.15 -10.80 -4.55
CA LYS A 660 37.04 -10.32 -3.74
C LYS A 660 37.54 -9.57 -2.50
N VAL A 661 36.86 -8.47 -2.23
CA VAL A 661 36.97 -7.70 -1.00
C VAL A 661 35.56 -7.57 -0.44
N ILE A 662 35.33 -8.07 0.77
CA ILE A 662 34.01 -8.19 1.35
C ILE A 662 33.91 -7.28 2.57
N VAL A 663 32.91 -6.40 2.57
CA VAL A 663 32.55 -5.61 3.75
C VAL A 663 31.34 -6.27 4.40
N HIS A 664 31.48 -6.63 5.65
CA HIS A 664 30.39 -7.16 6.46
C HIS A 664 29.78 -6.03 7.28
N LEU A 665 28.46 -5.89 7.23
CA LEU A 665 27.72 -4.91 8.02
C LEU A 665 26.38 -5.52 8.47
N LEU A 666 26.19 -5.62 9.79
CA LEU A 666 24.96 -6.09 10.41
C LEU A 666 24.42 -7.41 9.81
N GLY A 667 25.32 -8.36 9.56
CA GLY A 667 24.99 -9.67 9.01
C GLY A 667 24.93 -9.76 7.49
N GLN A 668 24.96 -8.64 6.78
CA GLN A 668 25.04 -8.60 5.31
C GLN A 668 26.49 -8.61 4.82
N GLN A 669 26.70 -9.13 3.63
CA GLN A 669 28.00 -9.17 2.95
C GLN A 669 27.93 -8.34 1.68
N TYR A 670 28.69 -7.27 1.61
CA TYR A 670 28.87 -6.42 0.44
C TYR A 670 30.13 -6.87 -0.28
N ILE A 671 29.98 -7.56 -1.40
CA ILE A 671 31.08 -8.20 -2.15
C ILE A 671 31.54 -7.25 -3.24
N TYR A 672 32.74 -6.76 -3.08
CA TYR A 672 33.44 -5.93 -4.06
C TYR A 672 34.43 -6.78 -4.83
N GLU A 673 34.64 -6.48 -6.11
CA GLU A 673 35.59 -7.15 -6.98
C GLU A 673 36.65 -6.17 -7.46
N VAL A 674 37.92 -6.52 -7.28
CA VAL A 674 39.05 -5.68 -7.67
C VAL A 674 39.01 -5.41 -9.18
N ARG A 675 39.12 -4.14 -9.56
CA ARG A 675 39.17 -3.68 -10.96
C ARG A 675 40.49 -3.06 -11.36
N ASP A 676 41.21 -2.43 -10.40
CA ASP A 676 42.42 -1.72 -10.70
C ASP A 676 43.35 -1.66 -9.48
N THR A 677 44.66 -1.75 -9.75
CA THR A 677 45.71 -1.67 -8.75
C THR A 677 46.77 -0.73 -9.26
N ARG A 678 47.09 0.32 -8.47
CA ARG A 678 48.07 1.38 -8.86
C ARG A 678 49.04 1.70 -7.77
N LEU A 679 50.24 2.02 -8.20
CA LEU A 679 51.27 2.64 -7.36
C LEU A 679 51.26 4.14 -7.62
N ALA A 680 51.14 4.95 -6.59
CA ALA A 680 51.07 6.42 -6.69
C ALA A 680 52.10 7.08 -5.75
N ARG A 681 52.60 8.26 -6.10
CA ARG A 681 53.39 9.07 -5.18
C ARG A 681 52.46 9.68 -4.10
N PRO A 682 52.94 9.92 -2.88
CA PRO A 682 52.09 10.53 -1.82
C PRO A 682 51.45 11.86 -2.21
N THR A 683 52.06 12.61 -3.11
CA THR A 683 51.56 13.90 -3.62
C THR A 683 50.63 13.79 -4.83
N SER A 684 50.37 12.57 -5.36
CA SER A 684 49.56 12.34 -6.55
C SER A 684 48.52 11.26 -6.29
N THR A 685 47.65 11.49 -5.33
CA THR A 685 46.70 10.50 -4.80
C THR A 685 45.23 10.83 -5.12
N SER A 686 44.96 11.86 -5.92
CA SER A 686 43.61 12.27 -6.28
C SER A 686 42.76 11.15 -6.90
N TYR A 687 43.39 10.19 -7.56
CA TYR A 687 42.73 9.00 -8.11
C TYR A 687 42.03 8.14 -7.03
N ALA A 688 42.61 8.05 -5.84
CA ALA A 688 42.07 7.25 -4.75
C ALA A 688 40.73 7.79 -4.24
N PHE A 689 40.46 9.08 -4.40
CA PHE A 689 39.24 9.76 -3.96
C PHE A 689 38.26 10.00 -5.10
N LYS A 690 38.60 9.66 -6.35
CA LYS A 690 37.74 9.90 -7.48
C LYS A 690 36.49 8.97 -7.37
N SER A 691 35.34 9.57 -7.24
CA SER A 691 34.05 8.88 -7.38
C SER A 691 33.61 8.97 -8.83
N LEU A 692 33.17 7.85 -9.39
CA LEU A 692 32.45 7.80 -10.67
C LEU A 692 30.99 7.50 -10.32
N GLN A 693 30.07 8.20 -10.96
CA GLN A 693 28.63 8.18 -10.57
C GLN A 693 27.89 6.88 -10.90
N ASP A 694 28.57 5.96 -11.58
CA ASP A 694 27.97 4.76 -12.16
C ASP A 694 28.12 3.48 -11.29
N HIS A 695 28.96 3.52 -10.24
CA HIS A 695 29.22 2.33 -9.42
C HIS A 695 29.58 2.68 -7.97
N SER A 696 29.32 1.75 -7.04
CA SER A 696 29.84 1.80 -5.68
C SER A 696 31.27 1.26 -5.67
N TYR A 697 32.21 2.10 -5.25
CA TYR A 697 33.63 1.76 -5.17
C TYR A 697 34.08 1.57 -3.74
N LEU A 698 34.97 0.61 -3.55
CA LEU A 698 35.79 0.46 -2.36
C LEU A 698 37.24 0.62 -2.75
N THR A 699 37.92 1.60 -2.16
CA THR A 699 39.35 1.87 -2.43
C THR A 699 40.16 1.53 -1.18
N LEU A 700 41.11 0.60 -1.31
CA LEU A 700 42.04 0.24 -0.25
C LEU A 700 43.35 0.99 -0.49
N ILE A 701 43.94 1.55 0.57
CA ILE A 701 45.20 2.33 0.47
C ILE A 701 46.14 1.92 1.59
N THR A 702 47.41 1.79 1.23
CA THR A 702 48.50 1.63 2.21
C THR A 702 49.82 2.23 1.70
N CYS A 703 50.81 2.31 2.58
CA CYS A 703 52.17 2.69 2.23
C CYS A 703 52.89 1.57 1.47
N GLN A 704 53.85 1.95 0.63
CA GLN A 704 54.70 1.03 -0.13
C GLN A 704 56.11 1.60 -0.31
N ASP A 705 57.11 0.71 -0.28
CA ASP A 705 58.53 0.99 -0.46
C ASP A 705 59.10 1.99 0.55
N TYR A 706 59.42 1.45 1.74
CA TYR A 706 60.07 2.23 2.79
C TYR A 706 61.52 2.59 2.43
N ASN A 707 61.85 3.87 2.54
CA ASN A 707 63.21 4.39 2.36
C ASN A 707 63.80 4.74 3.73
N ALA A 708 64.76 3.94 4.17
CA ALA A 708 65.43 4.13 5.45
C ALA A 708 66.26 5.44 5.53
N SER A 709 66.68 5.99 4.40
CA SER A 709 67.47 7.24 4.35
C SER A 709 66.61 8.48 4.60
N SER A 710 65.35 8.46 4.20
CA SER A 710 64.39 9.56 4.40
C SER A 710 63.37 9.28 5.49
N ASP A 711 63.45 8.10 6.14
CA ASP A 711 62.50 7.62 7.15
C ASP A 711 61.05 7.76 6.70
N SER A 712 60.76 7.37 5.44
CA SER A 712 59.46 7.58 4.83
C SER A 712 59.16 6.54 3.74
N TYR A 713 57.84 6.35 3.47
CA TYR A 713 57.38 5.50 2.39
C TYR A 713 57.29 6.31 1.09
N LEU A 714 57.96 5.82 0.04
CA LEU A 714 58.06 6.51 -1.26
C LEU A 714 56.75 6.51 -2.05
N PHE A 715 55.90 5.51 -1.85
CA PHE A 715 54.71 5.32 -2.63
C PHE A 715 53.49 4.98 -1.76
N ARG A 716 52.31 5.05 -2.38
CA ARG A 716 51.03 4.56 -1.89
C ARG A 716 50.53 3.49 -2.83
N MET A 717 50.21 2.30 -2.31
CA MET A 717 49.49 1.27 -3.04
C MET A 717 48.00 1.55 -2.95
N ILE A 718 47.33 1.63 -4.11
CA ILE A 718 45.89 1.92 -4.24
C ILE A 718 45.26 0.74 -4.98
N VAL A 719 44.27 0.09 -4.37
CA VAL A 719 43.49 -0.98 -4.97
C VAL A 719 42.04 -0.51 -5.01
N ARG A 720 41.43 -0.53 -6.20
CA ARG A 720 40.01 -0.17 -6.36
C ARG A 720 39.19 -1.39 -6.73
N ALA A 721 38.07 -1.56 -6.02
CA ALA A 721 37.10 -2.61 -6.26
C ALA A 721 35.71 -1.99 -6.46
N ILE A 722 34.84 -2.66 -7.20
CA ILE A 722 33.45 -2.27 -7.42
C ILE A 722 32.51 -3.26 -6.74
N LEU A 723 31.39 -2.78 -6.24
CA LEU A 723 30.33 -3.62 -5.68
C LEU A 723 29.73 -4.49 -6.80
N VAL A 724 29.69 -5.78 -6.61
CA VAL A 724 29.15 -6.76 -7.58
C VAL A 724 27.99 -7.55 -7.00
N GLU A 725 27.90 -7.67 -5.67
CA GLU A 725 26.88 -8.52 -5.02
C GLU A 725 26.68 -8.07 -3.58
N VAL A 726 25.44 -8.16 -3.09
CA VAL A 726 25.07 -8.04 -1.67
C VAL A 726 24.33 -9.30 -1.25
N LYS A 727 24.77 -9.92 -0.14
CA LYS A 727 24.16 -11.15 0.42
C LYS A 727 23.65 -10.91 1.81
#